data_4b03c1c8e472f0115f0d538acd8867e2
#
_entry.id   4b03c1c8e472f0115f0d538acd8867e2
#
_cell.length_a   1.000
_cell.length_b   1.000
_cell.length_c   1.000
_cell.angle_alpha   90.00
_cell.angle_beta   90.00
_cell.angle_gamma   90.00
#
_symmetry.space_group_name_H-M   'P 1'
#
loop_
_entity.id
_entity.type
_entity.pdbx_description
1 polymer ?
#
loop_
_entity_poly.entity_id
_entity_poly.type
_entity_poly.pdbx_seq_one_letter_code
_entity_poly.pdbx_strand_id
1 'polypeptide(L)'
;MRSIKVNRKKSKQILAALVMGMNFVNTIAPMAVAMQKLTTEGKSQLQMVKSKAKPLEYVSLPQSLEFVDDLIFGKAEAAVISVGAGQTSTLPTLASGDFMNISSGGTGTVSTMNGGSQVISGGGTGTVSSLNGGEQHISSGGTGTISAMSAGIQYISVGGAGTVSTLNAGNIHILSGAIGTVSTMNAGNLHIYDGGTGTVSTMSGGLQNVSSGGAVTLGVMNGGYQTIVGGTGTISTMSGGTQTVSSGGTGIIGTFINGRQNVTEGTGTISTMSGGTQNIYSGATGTVSTLRYGGIQNVRNGGTGTISTMSAGLQYIHSGGTGTVSTMMNGGYMNISGGGTGVVSTMSGGEQNIYSGGTGIVSTMSGGLQSLASGGTGTISSLNGSGYQSIHGGTGTISTMSGGSQGIDSGATGVVSTMSAGLQYIRSGGTGVVSAMSGGIQYIRSGGTSRDTMIYGGIQLIANGGTANNTIVNGGTAAILGAGAAVEDVTMTGGEYLLGTDGGTYYLNGIFGFSGGNFDMTKNISGSTPGSYETLNINNLQHGGGTFVMNTDLASETNGDKIYITSANAGKSYIQVKDASLLSGTAVTGHKNLLLVTVASGTATFEGKNLNSGGLWTLTPKIENGANVTDSLGNVIGNSRQWYLTHVLKAINNDTKVLLEGSDNSYALWRNTNDTLRKRLGDLHYRTNEIDGDGIWARYTGGKFGGSGFDSSYNMYQLGYDKADNAKSTYGFALESGTGHADYSFGSGKDKLFSGSFYGTWTGDDGSYTDVVAKIGQFDTDIKSYGDYPDKASYKNRAYSVSIEYGKTIELSEKSGTFVEPQLQFIAGRLGSSEYTTDRGNNVYVGGLNSYIGRVGFVAGQKTKEGNDVYFKASALHEFGGSRDIHMTAANGETLSMSKDYSDTWFEVGIGTNIKLSKVSYFYGDIERSFGGEIEKKWQVNAGVRFEF
;
A
#
# COMPACT_ATOMS: atom_id res chain seq x y z
N MET A 1 45.30 -10.98 7.84
CA MET A 1 44.40 -10.17 6.98
C MET A 1 43.45 -9.40 7.86
N ARG A 2 43.54 -8.07 7.88
CA ARG A 2 42.71 -7.19 8.72
C ARG A 2 41.30 -7.08 8.13
N SER A 3 40.30 -7.44 8.92
CA SER A 3 38.88 -7.24 8.56
C SER A 3 38.51 -5.76 8.75
N ILE A 4 38.08 -5.12 7.69
CA ILE A 4 37.49 -3.77 7.75
C ILE A 4 36.03 -3.93 8.21
N LYS A 5 35.75 -3.56 9.46
CA LYS A 5 34.40 -3.36 9.96
C LYS A 5 33.85 -2.05 9.40
N VAL A 6 33.00 -2.13 8.41
CA VAL A 6 32.21 -0.99 7.95
C VAL A 6 31.13 -0.66 8.96
N ASN A 7 31.22 0.54 9.51
CA ASN A 7 30.36 1.02 10.60
C ASN A 7 28.96 1.35 10.05
N ARG A 8 28.00 0.46 10.24
CA ARG A 8 26.60 0.58 9.79
C ARG A 8 25.84 1.82 10.30
N LYS A 9 26.39 2.58 11.25
CA LYS A 9 25.77 3.81 11.75
C LYS A 9 26.01 5.03 10.86
N LYS A 10 27.13 5.09 10.13
CA LYS A 10 27.43 6.22 9.21
C LYS A 10 26.67 6.13 7.89
N SER A 11 26.36 4.93 7.40
CA SER A 11 25.59 4.78 6.16
C SER A 11 24.11 5.15 6.32
N LYS A 12 23.52 4.98 7.51
CA LYS A 12 22.15 5.42 7.80
C LYS A 12 22.03 6.94 7.95
N GLN A 13 23.05 7.62 8.44
CA GLN A 13 23.06 9.08 8.55
C GLN A 13 23.27 9.77 7.18
N ILE A 14 24.05 9.17 6.30
CA ILE A 14 24.23 9.67 4.93
C ILE A 14 22.95 9.46 4.10
N LEU A 15 22.24 8.34 4.30
CA LEU A 15 20.97 8.09 3.62
C LEU A 15 19.84 9.01 4.11
N ALA A 16 19.82 9.32 5.42
CA ALA A 16 18.86 10.28 5.99
C ALA A 16 19.13 11.72 5.53
N ALA A 17 20.39 12.10 5.36
CA ALA A 17 20.77 13.43 4.84
C ALA A 17 20.45 13.56 3.34
N LEU A 18 20.58 12.51 2.55
CA LEU A 18 20.22 12.50 1.11
C LEU A 18 18.69 12.55 0.90
N VAL A 19 17.91 11.86 1.75
CA VAL A 19 16.44 11.88 1.68
C VAL A 19 15.88 13.25 2.14
N MET A 20 16.47 13.88 3.15
CA MET A 20 16.09 15.24 3.54
C MET A 20 16.52 16.31 2.52
N GLY A 21 17.67 16.14 1.86
CA GLY A 21 18.12 17.03 0.79
C GLY A 21 17.24 16.97 -0.46
N MET A 22 16.75 15.81 -0.83
CA MET A 22 15.84 15.64 -1.98
C MET A 22 14.43 16.21 -1.73
N ASN A 23 13.93 16.17 -0.50
CA ASN A 23 12.64 16.78 -0.16
C ASN A 23 12.69 18.32 -0.14
N PHE A 24 13.86 18.93 0.11
CA PHE A 24 14.02 20.39 0.10
C PHE A 24 14.08 20.97 -1.32
N VAL A 25 14.59 20.22 -2.28
CA VAL A 25 14.67 20.66 -3.69
C VAL A 25 13.30 20.57 -4.38
N ASN A 26 12.47 19.59 -4.00
CA ASN A 26 11.14 19.42 -4.58
C ASN A 26 10.06 20.38 -4.04
N THR A 27 10.32 21.05 -2.90
CA THR A 27 9.39 22.04 -2.31
C THR A 27 9.67 23.47 -2.77
N ILE A 28 10.87 23.78 -3.24
CA ILE A 28 11.25 25.15 -3.67
C ILE A 28 10.96 25.37 -5.17
N ALA A 29 11.06 24.33 -5.99
CA ALA A 29 10.84 24.45 -7.45
C ALA A 29 9.40 24.87 -7.85
N PRO A 30 8.31 24.35 -7.21
CA PRO A 30 6.97 24.83 -7.50
C PRO A 30 6.68 26.26 -7.07
N MET A 31 7.33 26.73 -5.98
CA MET A 31 7.16 28.11 -5.50
C MET A 31 7.83 29.16 -6.40
N ALA A 32 8.98 28.85 -6.96
CA ALA A 32 9.68 29.77 -7.87
C ALA A 32 8.95 29.94 -9.22
N VAL A 33 8.33 28.88 -9.73
CA VAL A 33 7.52 28.93 -10.96
C VAL A 33 6.19 29.67 -10.73
N ALA A 34 5.59 29.51 -9.53
CA ALA A 34 4.35 30.22 -9.20
C ALA A 34 4.58 31.74 -9.00
N MET A 35 5.71 32.15 -8.41
CA MET A 35 6.04 33.57 -8.27
C MET A 35 6.41 34.22 -9.62
N GLN A 36 7.05 33.49 -10.52
CA GLN A 36 7.40 34.01 -11.83
C GLN A 36 6.15 34.17 -12.76
N LYS A 37 5.13 33.34 -12.56
CA LYS A 37 3.86 33.43 -13.29
C LYS A 37 2.98 34.59 -12.79
N LEU A 38 2.99 34.83 -11.47
CA LEU A 38 2.25 35.96 -10.85
C LEU A 38 2.84 37.33 -11.23
N THR A 39 4.16 37.45 -11.44
CA THR A 39 4.80 38.71 -11.89
C THR A 39 4.63 39.01 -13.36
N THR A 40 4.39 37.98 -14.19
CA THR A 40 4.22 38.16 -15.64
C THR A 40 2.77 38.48 -16.01
N GLU A 41 1.79 37.87 -15.32
CA GLU A 41 0.37 38.17 -15.56
C GLU A 41 -0.09 39.49 -14.91
N GLY A 42 0.52 39.92 -13.81
CA GLY A 42 0.25 41.21 -13.17
C GLY A 42 0.67 42.42 -13.99
N LYS A 43 1.65 42.28 -14.90
CA LYS A 43 2.07 43.40 -15.78
C LYS A 43 1.22 43.56 -17.03
N SER A 44 0.48 42.54 -17.48
CA SER A 44 -0.38 42.65 -18.64
C SER A 44 -1.77 43.23 -18.32
N GLN A 45 -2.24 43.14 -17.09
CA GLN A 45 -3.53 43.71 -16.67
C GLN A 45 -3.46 45.20 -16.30
N LEU A 46 -2.27 45.72 -15.92
CA LEU A 46 -2.13 47.14 -15.58
C LEU A 46 -2.09 48.07 -16.79
N GLN A 47 -1.97 47.56 -18.01
CA GLN A 47 -1.96 48.38 -19.23
C GLN A 47 -3.35 48.55 -19.90
N MET A 48 -4.38 47.76 -19.49
CA MET A 48 -5.70 47.82 -20.10
C MET A 48 -6.76 48.62 -19.31
N VAL A 49 -6.42 49.12 -18.11
CA VAL A 49 -7.38 49.93 -17.30
C VAL A 49 -7.13 51.46 -17.43
N LYS A 50 -6.13 51.94 -18.23
CA LYS A 50 -5.85 53.36 -18.40
C LYS A 50 -6.62 54.07 -19.52
N SER A 51 -7.64 53.48 -20.10
CA SER A 51 -8.41 54.16 -21.12
C SER A 51 -9.90 53.93 -20.94
N LYS A 52 -10.56 54.58 -19.98
CA LYS A 52 -11.94 55.05 -19.97
C LYS A 52 -12.41 55.35 -18.52
N ALA A 53 -11.90 56.42 -17.95
CA ALA A 53 -12.65 57.12 -16.91
C ALA A 53 -12.56 58.60 -17.23
N LYS A 54 -13.69 59.19 -17.58
CA LYS A 54 -13.87 60.65 -17.62
C LYS A 54 -13.69 61.19 -16.20
N PRO A 55 -13.03 62.35 -16.04
CA PRO A 55 -12.88 62.98 -14.72
C PRO A 55 -14.27 63.44 -14.23
N LEU A 56 -14.66 62.98 -13.08
CA LEU A 56 -15.69 63.63 -12.29
C LEU A 56 -15.08 64.92 -11.73
N GLU A 57 -15.70 66.02 -12.05
CA GLU A 57 -15.33 67.37 -11.62
C GLU A 57 -15.19 67.43 -10.11
N TYR A 58 -14.02 67.91 -9.67
CA TYR A 58 -13.77 68.37 -8.33
C TYR A 58 -14.71 69.52 -7.98
N VAL A 59 -15.64 69.27 -7.09
CA VAL A 59 -16.28 70.40 -6.39
C VAL A 59 -15.28 70.85 -5.33
N SER A 60 -14.54 71.86 -5.67
CA SER A 60 -13.71 72.62 -4.72
C SER A 60 -14.61 73.21 -3.65
N LEU A 61 -14.47 72.81 -2.41
CA LEU A 61 -14.98 73.54 -1.28
C LEU A 61 -14.26 74.89 -1.26
N PRO A 62 -14.99 76.01 -1.04
CA PRO A 62 -14.40 77.34 -1.09
C PRO A 62 -13.33 77.52 0.01
N GLN A 63 -12.14 77.90 -0.40
CA GLN A 63 -11.24 78.63 0.48
C GLN A 63 -11.84 80.04 0.63
N SER A 64 -11.95 80.44 1.83
CA SER A 64 -12.34 81.77 2.33
C SER A 64 -13.72 81.78 2.96
N LEU A 65 -13.76 81.61 4.27
CA LEU A 65 -14.68 82.33 5.12
C LEU A 65 -14.08 83.67 5.40
N GLU A 66 -14.33 84.64 4.55
CA GLU A 66 -14.25 86.01 4.92
C GLU A 66 -15.36 86.34 5.93
N PHE A 67 -14.95 86.91 7.08
CA PHE A 67 -15.85 87.40 8.10
C PHE A 67 -16.63 88.57 7.56
N VAL A 68 -17.92 88.47 7.58
CA VAL A 68 -18.80 89.64 7.55
C VAL A 68 -19.35 89.90 8.97
N ASP A 69 -18.82 90.90 9.52
CA ASP A 69 -19.39 91.55 10.70
C ASP A 69 -20.85 91.93 10.44
N ASP A 70 -21.77 91.57 11.31
CA ASP A 70 -22.78 92.46 11.68
C ASP A 70 -23.58 92.17 12.98
N LEU A 71 -23.47 93.08 13.78
CA LEU A 71 -24.20 93.66 14.92
C LEU A 71 -25.76 93.39 14.93
N ILE A 72 -26.22 92.90 16.02
CA ILE A 72 -27.39 93.35 16.87
C ILE A 72 -28.06 92.16 17.57
N PHE A 73 -27.85 92.11 18.81
CA PHE A 73 -28.56 91.70 20.00
C PHE A 73 -27.65 91.03 21.00
N GLY A 74 -27.50 91.64 22.22
CA GLY A 74 -26.81 91.18 23.34
C GLY A 74 -26.50 89.69 23.52
N LYS A 75 -25.41 89.24 22.95
CA LYS A 75 -24.78 87.96 23.24
C LYS A 75 -23.46 88.31 23.91
N ALA A 76 -23.10 87.50 24.92
CA ALA A 76 -21.72 87.53 25.45
C ALA A 76 -20.78 87.40 24.23
N GLU A 77 -19.84 88.36 24.08
CA GLU A 77 -18.83 88.33 23.04
C GLU A 77 -18.13 86.95 22.98
N ALA A 78 -18.15 86.33 21.82
CA ALA A 78 -17.43 85.08 21.67
C ALA A 78 -15.93 85.33 21.93
N ALA A 79 -15.37 84.61 22.82
CA ALA A 79 -13.93 84.70 23.12
C ALA A 79 -13.13 84.13 21.94
N VAL A 80 -12.28 84.98 21.29
CA VAL A 80 -11.33 84.49 20.27
C VAL A 80 -9.94 84.51 20.90
N ILE A 81 -9.37 83.31 21.12
CA ILE A 81 -8.06 83.13 21.76
C ILE A 81 -7.10 82.66 20.68
N SER A 82 -6.01 83.40 20.43
CA SER A 82 -4.95 82.98 19.47
C SER A 82 -3.70 82.59 20.23
N VAL A 83 -3.20 81.40 19.99
CA VAL A 83 -2.00 80.79 20.63
C VAL A 83 -0.94 80.58 19.58
N GLY A 84 0.12 81.41 19.57
CA GLY A 84 1.17 81.35 18.55
C GLY A 84 2.44 80.62 19.07
N ALA A 85 3.52 80.71 18.29
CA ALA A 85 4.75 79.95 18.54
C ALA A 85 5.32 80.13 19.95
N GLY A 86 5.54 79.09 20.69
CA GLY A 86 6.03 79.08 22.06
C GLY A 86 5.07 79.57 23.11
N GLN A 87 3.84 79.92 22.75
CA GLN A 87 2.78 80.33 23.71
C GLN A 87 1.99 79.10 24.21
N THR A 88 1.57 79.12 25.44
CA THR A 88 0.67 78.14 26.05
C THR A 88 -0.55 78.88 26.63
N SER A 89 -1.72 78.41 26.30
CA SER A 89 -2.99 78.81 26.82
C SER A 89 -3.80 77.66 27.42
N THR A 90 -4.33 77.87 28.64
CA THR A 90 -5.18 76.86 29.30
C THR A 90 -6.49 77.51 29.69
N LEU A 91 -7.60 76.89 29.22
CA LEU A 91 -8.95 77.29 29.52
C LEU A 91 -9.68 76.27 30.36
N PRO A 92 -10.43 76.62 31.40
CA PRO A 92 -11.30 75.71 32.13
C PRO A 92 -12.50 75.29 31.27
N THR A 93 -13.05 76.15 30.40
CA THR A 93 -14.21 75.86 29.57
C THR A 93 -14.15 76.66 28.25
N LEU A 94 -14.59 76.06 27.15
CA LEU A 94 -14.87 76.69 25.89
C LEU A 94 -16.36 76.54 25.60
N ALA A 95 -17.14 77.61 25.46
CA ALA A 95 -18.58 77.60 25.28
C ALA A 95 -18.96 77.85 23.84
N SER A 96 -20.26 77.72 23.54
CA SER A 96 -20.78 77.96 22.17
C SER A 96 -20.47 79.41 21.72
N GLY A 97 -19.84 79.53 20.55
CA GLY A 97 -19.40 80.73 19.93
C GLY A 97 -17.93 81.14 20.22
N ASP A 98 -17.25 80.47 21.19
CA ASP A 98 -15.83 80.72 21.49
C ASP A 98 -14.92 80.01 20.46
N PHE A 99 -13.78 80.66 20.19
CA PHE A 99 -12.74 80.13 19.30
C PHE A 99 -11.37 80.15 19.96
N MET A 100 -10.63 78.99 19.90
CA MET A 100 -9.22 78.91 20.23
C MET A 100 -8.44 78.54 18.99
N ASN A 101 -7.68 79.45 18.43
CA ASN A 101 -6.84 79.23 17.27
C ASN A 101 -5.36 79.02 17.76
N ILE A 102 -4.81 77.79 17.43
CA ILE A 102 -3.47 77.38 17.82
C ILE A 102 -2.66 77.19 16.54
N SER A 103 -1.56 77.92 16.41
CA SER A 103 -0.70 77.95 15.25
C SER A 103 0.75 77.92 15.59
N SER A 104 1.61 77.51 14.59
CA SER A 104 3.07 77.74 14.68
C SER A 104 3.72 77.25 15.98
N GLY A 105 3.43 76.02 16.44
CA GLY A 105 4.03 75.39 17.65
C GLY A 105 3.46 75.96 18.95
N GLY A 106 2.35 76.65 18.96
CA GLY A 106 1.59 77.03 20.18
C GLY A 106 0.94 75.84 20.86
N THR A 107 0.65 75.93 22.16
CA THR A 107 -0.02 74.85 22.92
C THR A 107 -1.29 75.41 23.56
N GLY A 108 -2.43 74.83 23.26
CA GLY A 108 -3.74 75.22 23.81
C GLY A 108 -4.41 74.07 24.56
N THR A 109 -4.83 74.25 25.78
CA THR A 109 -5.50 73.22 26.60
C THR A 109 -6.86 73.73 27.00
N VAL A 110 -7.92 72.95 26.84
CA VAL A 110 -9.27 73.18 27.30
C VAL A 110 -9.70 72.01 28.20
N SER A 111 -10.09 72.32 29.44
CA SER A 111 -10.53 71.28 30.38
C SER A 111 -11.91 70.74 29.92
N THR A 112 -12.87 71.65 29.64
CA THR A 112 -14.18 71.24 29.18
C THR A 112 -14.63 72.06 27.96
N MET A 113 -15.02 71.38 26.86
CA MET A 113 -15.57 72.05 25.69
C MET A 113 -17.02 71.65 25.51
N ASN A 114 -17.94 72.61 25.83
CA ASN A 114 -19.36 72.44 25.75
C ASN A 114 -19.96 72.98 24.45
N GLY A 115 -19.16 73.65 23.65
CA GLY A 115 -19.43 74.29 22.38
C GLY A 115 -18.17 74.98 21.89
N GLY A 116 -18.30 75.86 20.89
CA GLY A 116 -17.19 76.58 20.30
C GLY A 116 -16.24 75.73 19.45
N SER A 117 -15.11 76.33 19.05
CA SER A 117 -14.18 75.65 18.18
C SER A 117 -12.72 75.81 18.58
N GLN A 118 -11.94 74.73 18.62
CA GLN A 118 -10.50 74.72 18.71
C GLN A 118 -9.87 74.41 17.36
N VAL A 119 -9.19 75.35 16.77
CA VAL A 119 -8.51 75.21 15.49
C VAL A 119 -7.01 75.11 15.66
N ILE A 120 -6.42 73.99 15.18
CA ILE A 120 -4.98 73.67 15.39
C ILE A 120 -4.36 73.55 13.98
N SER A 121 -3.30 74.36 13.75
CA SER A 121 -2.60 74.36 12.47
C SER A 121 -1.11 74.59 12.65
N GLY A 122 -0.30 74.40 11.58
CA GLY A 122 1.10 74.73 11.53
C GLY A 122 1.98 74.16 12.63
N GLY A 123 1.77 72.93 13.05
CA GLY A 123 2.55 72.31 14.14
C GLY A 123 2.08 72.69 15.53
N GLY A 124 0.96 73.35 15.72
CA GLY A 124 0.34 73.63 17.02
C GLY A 124 -0.17 72.33 17.69
N THR A 125 -0.28 72.39 19.03
CA THR A 125 -0.78 71.30 19.85
C THR A 125 -2.01 71.74 20.65
N GLY A 126 -3.11 71.05 20.47
CA GLY A 126 -4.36 71.33 21.17
C GLY A 126 -4.84 70.15 22.00
N THR A 127 -5.17 70.40 23.29
CA THR A 127 -5.70 69.36 24.17
C THR A 127 -7.06 69.77 24.72
N VAL A 128 -8.03 68.80 24.68
CA VAL A 128 -9.35 68.92 25.28
C VAL A 128 -9.52 67.75 26.27
N SER A 129 -9.73 68.05 27.58
CA SER A 129 -9.93 66.92 28.52
C SER A 129 -11.36 66.30 28.32
N SER A 130 -12.39 67.13 28.18
CA SER A 130 -13.75 66.72 27.97
C SER A 130 -14.40 67.49 26.83
N LEU A 131 -14.71 66.79 25.70
CA LEU A 131 -15.48 67.36 24.62
C LEU A 131 -16.95 66.94 24.71
N ASN A 132 -17.80 67.80 25.21
CA ASN A 132 -19.24 67.59 25.38
C ASN A 132 -20.05 68.23 24.27
N GLY A 133 -19.42 69.00 23.39
CA GLY A 133 -19.98 69.71 22.23
C GLY A 133 -18.96 70.59 21.57
N GLY A 134 -19.25 71.13 20.41
CA GLY A 134 -18.33 71.93 19.61
C GLY A 134 -17.38 71.11 18.73
N GLU A 135 -16.33 71.76 18.22
CA GLU A 135 -15.51 71.20 17.19
C GLU A 135 -14.01 71.39 17.42
N GLN A 136 -13.20 70.37 17.19
CA GLN A 136 -11.74 70.46 17.13
C GLN A 136 -11.32 70.24 15.65
N HIS A 137 -10.71 71.26 15.06
CA HIS A 137 -10.17 71.22 13.70
C HIS A 137 -8.65 71.15 13.73
N ILE A 138 -8.06 70.08 13.10
CA ILE A 138 -6.63 69.83 13.07
C ILE A 138 -6.18 69.84 11.62
N SER A 139 -5.19 70.64 11.27
CA SER A 139 -4.69 70.73 9.90
C SER A 139 -3.16 70.96 9.88
N SER A 140 -2.53 70.74 8.71
CA SER A 140 -1.15 71.16 8.40
C SER A 140 -0.11 70.90 9.51
N GLY A 141 0.06 69.65 9.94
CA GLY A 141 1.05 69.27 10.99
C GLY A 141 0.60 69.59 12.41
N GLY A 142 -0.63 70.01 12.61
CA GLY A 142 -1.20 70.22 13.97
C GLY A 142 -1.49 68.87 14.64
N THR A 143 -1.40 68.89 15.98
CA THR A 143 -1.72 67.71 16.82
C THR A 143 -2.85 68.07 17.79
N GLY A 144 -3.95 67.32 17.73
CA GLY A 144 -5.09 67.50 18.62
C GLY A 144 -5.35 66.28 19.49
N THR A 145 -5.56 66.47 20.78
CA THR A 145 -5.84 65.37 21.73
C THR A 145 -7.15 65.67 22.48
N ILE A 146 -8.02 64.62 22.55
CA ILE A 146 -9.24 64.69 23.37
C ILE A 146 -9.20 63.48 24.32
N SER A 147 -9.29 63.74 25.65
CA SER A 147 -9.27 62.61 26.61
C SER A 147 -10.66 61.93 26.63
N ALA A 148 -11.73 62.63 26.66
CA ALA A 148 -13.09 62.10 26.59
C ALA A 148 -13.97 62.92 25.65
N MET A 149 -14.61 62.25 24.71
CA MET A 149 -15.53 62.86 23.76
C MET A 149 -16.91 62.28 23.98
N SER A 150 -17.82 63.07 24.48
CA SER A 150 -19.22 62.68 24.73
C SER A 150 -20.19 63.24 23.72
N ALA A 151 -19.79 64.24 22.96
CA ALA A 151 -20.48 64.81 21.82
C ALA A 151 -19.50 65.69 21.01
N GLY A 152 -19.95 66.34 19.95
CA GLY A 152 -19.16 67.23 19.11
C GLY A 152 -18.40 66.54 18.01
N ILE A 153 -17.47 67.25 17.36
CA ILE A 153 -16.79 66.75 16.17
C ILE A 153 -15.28 67.04 16.26
N GLN A 154 -14.47 66.05 15.86
CA GLN A 154 -13.05 66.26 15.58
C GLN A 154 -12.82 66.11 14.06
N TYR A 155 -12.38 67.15 13.40
CA TYR A 155 -11.95 67.14 11.99
C TYR A 155 -10.44 67.09 11.93
N ILE A 156 -9.91 66.10 11.27
CA ILE A 156 -8.47 65.93 11.03
C ILE A 156 -8.22 66.03 9.54
N SER A 157 -7.63 67.10 9.10
CA SER A 157 -7.36 67.42 7.69
C SER A 157 -5.91 67.11 7.33
N VAL A 158 -5.55 67.26 6.07
CA VAL A 158 -4.22 66.91 5.51
C VAL A 158 -3.09 67.28 6.42
N GLY A 159 -2.22 66.28 6.75
CA GLY A 159 -1.04 66.45 7.63
C GLY A 159 -1.37 66.68 9.10
N GLY A 160 -2.62 66.63 9.51
CA GLY A 160 -2.99 66.69 10.94
C GLY A 160 -2.97 65.33 11.60
N ALA A 161 -2.75 65.34 12.91
CA ALA A 161 -2.83 64.15 13.73
C ALA A 161 -3.78 64.37 14.93
N GLY A 162 -4.81 63.55 15.05
CA GLY A 162 -5.85 63.59 16.09
C GLY A 162 -5.84 62.36 16.97
N THR A 163 -5.96 62.55 18.30
CA THR A 163 -6.06 61.44 19.24
C THR A 163 -7.26 61.62 20.16
N VAL A 164 -8.08 60.58 20.31
CA VAL A 164 -9.19 60.54 21.29
C VAL A 164 -8.97 59.34 22.19
N SER A 165 -8.81 59.58 23.49
CA SER A 165 -8.62 58.45 24.43
C SER A 165 -9.90 57.67 24.60
N THR A 166 -11.06 58.34 24.78
CA THR A 166 -12.39 57.68 24.91
C THR A 166 -13.42 58.40 24.09
N LEU A 167 -13.99 57.74 23.11
CA LEU A 167 -15.11 58.20 22.30
C LEU A 167 -16.40 57.53 22.80
N ASN A 168 -17.20 58.27 23.55
CA ASN A 168 -18.51 57.86 24.06
C ASN A 168 -19.66 58.23 23.12
N ALA A 169 -19.51 59.33 22.40
CA ALA A 169 -20.41 59.78 21.33
C ALA A 169 -19.73 60.91 20.55
N GLY A 170 -20.38 61.42 19.47
CA GLY A 170 -19.79 62.41 18.58
C GLY A 170 -19.16 61.79 17.33
N ASN A 171 -18.54 62.65 16.51
CA ASN A 171 -17.98 62.28 15.21
C ASN A 171 -16.52 62.66 15.07
N ILE A 172 -15.76 61.73 14.48
CA ILE A 172 -14.37 61.97 14.07
C ILE A 172 -14.30 61.83 12.56
N HIS A 173 -13.78 62.85 11.89
CA HIS A 173 -13.57 62.83 10.43
C HIS A 173 -12.07 62.86 10.13
N ILE A 174 -11.55 61.81 9.51
CA ILE A 174 -10.15 61.73 9.09
C ILE A 174 -10.14 61.85 7.57
N LEU A 175 -9.65 63.02 7.13
CA LEU A 175 -9.58 63.36 5.71
C LEU A 175 -8.27 62.86 5.08
N SER A 176 -8.08 63.10 3.76
CA SER A 176 -6.89 62.64 3.04
C SER A 176 -5.58 63.09 3.67
N GLY A 177 -4.61 62.18 3.82
CA GLY A 177 -3.30 62.41 4.44
C GLY A 177 -3.32 62.70 5.93
N ALA A 178 -4.46 62.56 6.60
CA ALA A 178 -4.61 62.69 8.04
C ALA A 178 -4.51 61.40 8.80
N ILE A 179 -4.10 61.49 10.07
CA ILE A 179 -3.98 60.34 10.97
C ILE A 179 -4.87 60.58 12.21
N GLY A 180 -5.74 59.64 12.49
CA GLY A 180 -6.58 59.66 13.69
C GLY A 180 -6.41 58.43 14.55
N THR A 181 -6.31 58.61 15.85
CA THR A 181 -6.18 57.51 16.83
C THR A 181 -7.29 57.57 17.87
N VAL A 182 -7.95 56.43 18.14
CA VAL A 182 -8.92 56.28 19.21
C VAL A 182 -8.52 55.11 20.10
N SER A 183 -8.28 55.36 21.41
CA SER A 183 -7.95 54.24 22.30
C SER A 183 -9.18 53.40 22.61
N THR A 184 -10.30 54.02 23.01
CA THR A 184 -11.54 53.26 23.29
C THR A 184 -12.71 53.94 22.61
N MET A 185 -13.44 53.21 21.80
CA MET A 185 -14.66 53.66 21.13
C MET A 185 -15.85 52.91 21.73
N ASN A 186 -16.62 53.56 22.60
CA ASN A 186 -17.81 52.96 23.23
C ASN A 186 -19.07 53.18 22.33
N ALA A 187 -19.12 54.32 21.66
CA ALA A 187 -20.15 54.73 20.72
C ALA A 187 -19.63 55.86 19.83
N GLY A 188 -20.49 56.58 19.09
CA GLY A 188 -20.10 57.63 18.16
C GLY A 188 -19.66 57.11 16.79
N ASN A 189 -19.22 58.01 15.93
CA ASN A 189 -18.88 57.69 14.57
C ASN A 189 -17.44 58.10 14.20
N LEU A 190 -16.72 57.21 13.53
CA LEU A 190 -15.43 57.47 12.95
C LEU A 190 -15.53 57.38 11.41
N HIS A 191 -15.34 58.46 10.71
CA HIS A 191 -15.38 58.54 9.27
C HIS A 191 -13.96 58.70 8.72
N ILE A 192 -13.51 57.76 7.90
CA ILE A 192 -12.20 57.75 7.25
C ILE A 192 -12.41 57.90 5.75
N TYR A 193 -11.99 59.00 5.25
CA TYR A 193 -12.10 59.33 3.84
C TYR A 193 -10.86 58.89 3.04
N ASP A 194 -10.87 59.09 1.72
CA ASP A 194 -9.80 58.75 0.81
C ASP A 194 -8.43 59.27 1.33
N GLY A 195 -7.46 58.37 1.40
CA GLY A 195 -6.12 58.67 1.89
C GLY A 195 -6.00 58.91 3.40
N GLY A 196 -7.10 58.88 4.17
CA GLY A 196 -7.06 58.98 5.61
C GLY A 196 -6.68 57.64 6.29
N THR A 197 -5.99 57.77 7.44
CA THR A 197 -5.59 56.58 8.22
C THR A 197 -6.12 56.63 9.64
N GLY A 198 -6.85 55.65 10.08
CA GLY A 198 -7.44 55.56 11.42
C GLY A 198 -6.86 54.35 12.21
N THR A 199 -6.67 54.55 13.51
CA THR A 199 -6.32 53.48 14.43
C THR A 199 -7.28 53.48 15.61
N VAL A 200 -7.86 52.32 15.96
CA VAL A 200 -8.72 52.16 17.14
C VAL A 200 -8.21 50.99 17.95
N SER A 201 -7.90 51.19 19.24
CA SER A 201 -7.42 50.06 20.03
C SER A 201 -8.55 49.11 20.43
N THR A 202 -9.64 49.64 20.96
CA THR A 202 -10.82 48.87 21.37
C THR A 202 -12.11 49.53 20.93
N MET A 203 -13.00 48.79 20.28
CA MET A 203 -14.33 49.23 19.89
C MET A 203 -15.40 48.36 20.57
N SER A 204 -16.21 48.94 21.41
CA SER A 204 -17.30 48.28 22.11
C SER A 204 -18.66 48.60 21.47
N GLY A 205 -18.76 49.69 20.73
CA GLY A 205 -19.94 50.15 20.01
C GLY A 205 -19.62 51.26 19.02
N GLY A 206 -20.63 51.89 18.43
CA GLY A 206 -20.50 52.94 17.45
C GLY A 206 -20.32 52.44 16.00
N LEU A 207 -20.04 53.43 15.12
CA LEU A 207 -19.93 53.18 13.68
C LEU A 207 -18.58 53.67 13.15
N GLN A 208 -17.89 52.83 12.43
CA GLN A 208 -16.66 53.12 11.71
C GLN A 208 -16.89 53.01 10.21
N ASN A 209 -16.81 54.11 9.48
CA ASN A 209 -16.99 54.16 8.04
C ASN A 209 -15.68 54.41 7.35
N VAL A 210 -15.28 53.55 6.44
CA VAL A 210 -14.05 53.62 5.66
C VAL A 210 -14.42 53.77 4.19
N SER A 211 -14.16 54.90 3.64
CA SER A 211 -14.42 55.22 2.23
C SER A 211 -13.31 54.70 1.33
N SER A 212 -13.50 54.79 0.01
CA SER A 212 -12.49 54.41 -0.97
C SER A 212 -11.14 55.05 -0.70
N GLY A 213 -10.05 54.29 -0.71
CA GLY A 213 -8.70 54.72 -0.40
C GLY A 213 -8.37 54.93 1.08
N GLY A 214 -9.39 55.00 1.96
CA GLY A 214 -9.18 55.09 3.40
C GLY A 214 -8.70 53.76 4.03
N ALA A 215 -7.96 53.85 5.12
CA ALA A 215 -7.48 52.68 5.85
C ALA A 215 -7.73 52.80 7.36
N VAL A 216 -8.18 51.71 7.97
CA VAL A 216 -8.33 51.65 9.43
C VAL A 216 -7.76 50.35 10.01
N THR A 217 -7.12 50.47 11.17
CA THR A 217 -6.72 49.31 11.98
C THR A 217 -7.44 49.36 13.32
N LEU A 218 -8.12 48.27 13.66
CA LEU A 218 -8.82 48.09 14.91
C LEU A 218 -8.20 46.92 15.69
N GLY A 219 -7.77 47.15 16.90
CA GLY A 219 -7.17 46.13 17.78
C GLY A 219 -8.22 45.07 18.18
N VAL A 220 -9.22 45.50 18.98
CA VAL A 220 -10.28 44.58 19.43
C VAL A 220 -11.66 45.18 19.13
N MET A 221 -12.48 44.39 18.45
CA MET A 221 -13.90 44.73 18.22
C MET A 221 -14.80 43.83 19.08
N ASN A 222 -15.37 44.40 20.13
CA ASN A 222 -16.33 43.69 20.98
C ASN A 222 -17.77 43.96 20.56
N GLY A 223 -18.03 45.01 19.78
CA GLY A 223 -19.36 45.38 19.27
C GLY A 223 -19.25 46.53 18.28
N GLY A 224 -20.42 47.04 17.82
CA GLY A 224 -20.51 48.13 16.85
C GLY A 224 -20.42 47.67 15.40
N TYR A 225 -20.25 48.62 14.50
CA TYR A 225 -20.29 48.40 13.04
C TYR A 225 -19.03 49.01 12.38
N GLN A 226 -18.36 48.25 11.54
CA GLN A 226 -17.35 48.75 10.63
C GLN A 226 -17.84 48.56 9.19
N THR A 227 -18.03 49.62 8.48
CA THR A 227 -18.49 49.63 7.07
C THR A 227 -17.32 50.11 6.19
N ILE A 228 -16.95 49.29 5.24
CA ILE A 228 -15.85 49.51 4.30
C ILE A 228 -16.43 49.61 2.88
N VAL A 229 -16.28 50.77 2.26
CA VAL A 229 -16.74 51.05 0.92
C VAL A 229 -15.54 51.43 0.04
N GLY A 230 -14.93 50.45 -0.63
CA GLY A 230 -13.74 50.68 -1.45
C GLY A 230 -12.40 50.89 -0.70
N GLY A 231 -12.45 50.95 0.62
CA GLY A 231 -11.26 51.13 1.49
C GLY A 231 -10.72 49.83 2.10
N THR A 232 -9.89 49.95 3.10
CA THR A 232 -9.30 48.79 3.82
C THR A 232 -9.56 48.92 5.33
N GLY A 233 -10.17 47.87 5.90
CA GLY A 233 -10.38 47.78 7.36
C GLY A 233 -9.78 46.49 7.92
N THR A 234 -8.90 46.63 8.88
CA THR A 234 -8.24 45.54 9.58
C THR A 234 -8.70 45.46 11.02
N ILE A 235 -9.09 44.30 11.49
CA ILE A 235 -9.43 43.99 12.87
C ILE A 235 -8.51 42.90 13.37
N SER A 236 -7.73 43.16 14.44
CA SER A 236 -6.85 42.10 14.97
C SER A 236 -7.64 41.00 15.66
N THR A 237 -8.62 41.35 16.51
CA THR A 237 -9.50 40.38 17.17
C THR A 237 -10.95 40.87 17.13
N MET A 238 -11.85 40.10 16.64
CA MET A 238 -13.28 40.35 16.60
C MET A 238 -14.02 39.37 17.49
N SER A 239 -14.54 39.84 18.62
CA SER A 239 -15.33 39.07 19.58
C SER A 239 -16.82 39.41 19.54
N GLY A 240 -17.21 40.38 18.71
CA GLY A 240 -18.57 40.82 18.48
C GLY A 240 -18.68 41.87 17.39
N GLY A 241 -19.89 42.36 17.10
CA GLY A 241 -20.12 43.42 16.12
C GLY A 241 -20.25 42.92 14.67
N THR A 242 -20.19 43.85 13.73
CA THR A 242 -20.37 43.55 12.31
C THR A 242 -19.38 44.38 11.45
N GLN A 243 -18.63 43.67 10.61
CA GLN A 243 -17.82 44.27 9.54
C GLN A 243 -18.56 44.06 8.20
N THR A 244 -18.87 45.12 7.48
CA THR A 244 -19.46 45.07 6.14
C THR A 244 -18.47 45.61 5.12
N VAL A 245 -18.22 44.83 4.07
CA VAL A 245 -17.30 45.16 2.98
C VAL A 245 -18.08 45.24 1.66
N SER A 246 -17.96 46.37 0.97
CA SER A 246 -18.64 46.60 -0.30
C SER A 246 -17.79 47.38 -1.30
N SER A 247 -18.24 47.48 -2.54
CA SER A 247 -17.66 48.32 -3.60
C SER A 247 -16.12 48.14 -3.78
N GLY A 248 -15.69 46.90 -3.82
CA GLY A 248 -14.25 46.55 -3.98
C GLY A 248 -13.40 46.73 -2.75
N GLY A 249 -13.97 47.01 -1.60
CA GLY A 249 -13.26 47.15 -0.31
C GLY A 249 -12.61 45.87 0.15
N THR A 250 -11.69 46.00 1.10
CA THR A 250 -10.96 44.89 1.74
C THR A 250 -11.15 44.87 3.25
N GLY A 251 -11.78 43.83 3.76
CA GLY A 251 -11.94 43.61 5.21
C GLY A 251 -11.09 42.47 5.71
N ILE A 252 -10.22 42.69 6.67
CA ILE A 252 -9.28 41.72 7.24
C ILE A 252 -9.59 41.52 8.72
N ILE A 253 -9.73 40.29 9.16
CA ILE A 253 -9.88 39.90 10.55
C ILE A 253 -8.78 38.88 10.92
N GLY A 254 -7.96 39.18 11.92
CA GLY A 254 -6.93 38.28 12.42
C GLY A 254 -7.56 37.08 13.12
N THR A 255 -8.19 37.31 14.26
CA THR A 255 -8.88 36.30 15.06
C THR A 255 -10.39 36.62 15.12
N PHE A 256 -11.21 35.75 14.62
CA PHE A 256 -12.68 35.91 14.60
C PHE A 256 -13.32 34.96 15.60
N ILE A 257 -13.73 35.46 16.74
CA ILE A 257 -14.33 34.65 17.82
C ILE A 257 -15.85 34.65 17.73
N ASN A 258 -16.44 35.83 17.46
CA ASN A 258 -17.88 36.00 17.31
C ASN A 258 -18.20 37.29 16.55
N GLY A 259 -19.41 37.39 15.98
CA GLY A 259 -19.87 38.54 15.20
C GLY A 259 -20.18 38.14 13.75
N ARG A 260 -20.16 39.16 12.88
CA ARG A 260 -20.49 38.98 11.46
C ARG A 260 -19.50 39.73 10.54
N GLN A 261 -19.02 39.07 9.48
CA GLN A 261 -18.40 39.72 8.35
C GLN A 261 -19.30 39.55 7.12
N ASN A 262 -19.84 40.62 6.57
CA ASN A 262 -20.63 40.60 5.36
C ASN A 262 -19.83 41.19 4.20
N VAL A 263 -19.59 40.39 3.15
CA VAL A 263 -18.85 40.82 1.96
C VAL A 263 -19.82 40.82 0.78
N THR A 264 -20.20 41.99 0.32
CA THR A 264 -21.23 42.13 -0.75
C THR A 264 -20.61 42.37 -2.12
N GLU A 265 -19.52 43.10 -2.22
CA GLU A 265 -18.75 43.37 -3.43
C GLU A 265 -17.31 43.73 -3.02
N GLY A 266 -16.47 42.77 -2.79
CA GLY A 266 -15.13 43.03 -2.29
C GLY A 266 -14.47 41.76 -1.74
N THR A 267 -13.47 41.96 -0.91
CA THR A 267 -12.70 40.85 -0.34
C THR A 267 -12.75 40.85 1.18
N GLY A 268 -13.17 39.72 1.77
CA GLY A 268 -13.16 39.49 3.20
C GLY A 268 -12.14 38.38 3.56
N THR A 269 -11.15 38.70 4.38
CA THR A 269 -10.12 37.75 4.79
C THR A 269 -10.14 37.54 6.30
N ILE A 270 -10.10 36.28 6.74
CA ILE A 270 -10.03 35.90 8.14
C ILE A 270 -8.87 34.92 8.32
N SER A 271 -7.93 35.24 9.23
CA SER A 271 -6.82 34.33 9.47
C SER A 271 -7.26 33.12 10.29
N THR A 272 -7.91 33.34 11.44
CA THR A 272 -8.44 32.27 12.27
C THR A 272 -9.89 32.56 12.66
N MET A 273 -10.78 31.65 12.36
CA MET A 273 -12.20 31.75 12.66
C MET A 273 -12.59 30.62 13.62
N SER A 274 -12.84 30.93 14.88
CA SER A 274 -13.28 30.01 15.92
C SER A 274 -14.75 30.18 16.32
N GLY A 275 -15.44 31.09 15.68
CA GLY A 275 -16.86 31.38 15.85
C GLY A 275 -17.27 32.47 14.89
N GLY A 276 -18.53 32.97 15.02
CA GLY A 276 -19.09 33.99 14.16
C GLY A 276 -19.44 33.52 12.75
N THR A 277 -19.84 34.46 11.90
CA THR A 277 -20.36 34.17 10.55
C THR A 277 -19.74 35.09 9.51
N GLN A 278 -19.12 34.52 8.47
CA GLN A 278 -18.76 35.23 7.24
C GLN A 278 -19.78 34.96 6.17
N ASN A 279 -20.47 36.02 5.69
CA ASN A 279 -21.44 35.94 4.60
C ASN A 279 -20.82 36.54 3.33
N ILE A 280 -20.78 35.77 2.27
CA ILE A 280 -20.22 36.14 0.98
C ILE A 280 -21.35 36.20 -0.03
N TYR A 281 -21.58 37.37 -0.62
CA TYR A 281 -22.64 37.61 -1.58
C TYR A 281 -22.10 37.63 -3.00
N SER A 282 -23.00 37.91 -3.97
CA SER A 282 -22.64 37.93 -5.39
C SER A 282 -21.48 38.87 -5.70
N GLY A 283 -20.50 38.42 -6.47
CA GLY A 283 -19.31 39.16 -6.86
C GLY A 283 -18.25 39.31 -5.76
N ALA A 284 -18.53 38.82 -4.54
CA ALA A 284 -17.60 38.89 -3.42
C ALA A 284 -16.72 37.63 -3.26
N THR A 285 -15.55 37.87 -2.66
CA THR A 285 -14.64 36.78 -2.28
C THR A 285 -14.41 36.79 -0.78
N GLY A 286 -14.57 35.61 -0.15
CA GLY A 286 -14.26 35.41 1.27
C GLY A 286 -13.22 34.33 1.48
N THR A 287 -12.19 34.67 2.23
CA THR A 287 -11.10 33.73 2.52
C THR A 287 -10.97 33.52 4.02
N VAL A 288 -10.85 32.27 4.44
CA VAL A 288 -10.55 31.87 5.83
C VAL A 288 -9.32 30.95 5.81
N SER A 289 -8.22 31.36 6.48
CA SER A 289 -7.05 30.47 6.52
C SER A 289 -7.30 29.27 7.42
N THR A 290 -7.88 29.46 8.60
CA THR A 290 -8.22 28.36 9.51
C THR A 290 -9.63 28.52 10.05
N LEU A 291 -10.51 27.55 9.73
CA LEU A 291 -11.88 27.48 10.27
C LEU A 291 -11.94 26.38 11.33
N ARG A 292 -12.38 26.75 12.53
CA ARG A 292 -12.51 25.88 13.71
C ARG A 292 -13.94 25.86 14.24
N TYR A 293 -14.16 25.23 15.40
CA TYR A 293 -15.43 25.07 16.06
C TYR A 293 -16.26 26.37 16.11
N GLY A 294 -17.54 26.28 15.67
CA GLY A 294 -18.50 27.35 15.75
C GLY A 294 -18.39 28.42 14.65
N GLY A 295 -17.35 28.41 13.83
CA GLY A 295 -17.22 29.31 12.70
C GLY A 295 -18.08 28.87 11.52
N ILE A 296 -18.74 29.83 10.85
CA ILE A 296 -19.61 29.59 9.69
C ILE A 296 -19.22 30.49 8.53
N GLN A 297 -18.96 29.89 7.38
CA GLN A 297 -18.84 30.64 6.11
C GLN A 297 -20.04 30.32 5.22
N ASN A 298 -20.84 31.30 4.90
CA ASN A 298 -21.98 31.21 3.98
C ASN A 298 -21.62 31.81 2.63
N VAL A 299 -21.60 30.98 1.60
CA VAL A 299 -21.32 31.38 0.22
C VAL A 299 -22.63 31.42 -0.53
N ARG A 300 -23.08 32.62 -0.88
CA ARG A 300 -24.37 32.84 -1.57
C ARG A 300 -24.16 32.89 -3.09
N ASN A 301 -25.27 33.00 -3.83
CA ASN A 301 -25.28 33.06 -5.28
C ASN A 301 -24.23 34.05 -5.83
N GLY A 302 -23.38 33.62 -6.73
CA GLY A 302 -22.29 34.39 -7.33
C GLY A 302 -21.12 34.76 -6.41
N GLY A 303 -21.14 34.30 -5.16
CA GLY A 303 -20.02 34.45 -4.21
C GLY A 303 -19.00 33.34 -4.31
N THR A 304 -17.77 33.66 -3.92
CA THR A 304 -16.67 32.66 -3.85
C THR A 304 -16.10 32.63 -2.44
N GLY A 305 -16.16 31.43 -1.81
CA GLY A 305 -15.63 31.20 -0.46
C GLY A 305 -14.46 30.22 -0.46
N THR A 306 -13.33 30.60 0.14
CA THR A 306 -12.15 29.75 0.23
C THR A 306 -11.74 29.53 1.67
N ILE A 307 -11.45 28.29 2.05
CA ILE A 307 -10.91 27.90 3.35
C ILE A 307 -9.64 27.08 3.14
N SER A 308 -8.53 27.50 3.72
CA SER A 308 -7.30 26.72 3.58
C SER A 308 -7.35 25.48 4.47
N THR A 309 -7.71 25.61 5.74
CA THR A 309 -7.82 24.47 6.66
C THR A 309 -9.14 24.53 7.40
N MET A 310 -9.92 23.47 7.32
CA MET A 310 -11.18 23.28 8.03
C MET A 310 -11.06 22.10 8.98
N SER A 311 -10.81 22.40 10.27
CA SER A 311 -10.64 21.35 11.30
C SER A 311 -11.92 21.08 12.09
N ALA A 312 -12.88 22.01 12.03
CA ALA A 312 -14.26 21.93 12.50
C ALA A 312 -14.96 23.21 12.04
N GLY A 313 -16.27 23.22 11.98
CA GLY A 313 -17.05 24.36 11.52
C GLY A 313 -17.79 24.06 10.23
N LEU A 314 -18.47 25.06 9.67
CA LEU A 314 -19.45 24.90 8.61
C LEU A 314 -19.15 25.80 7.44
N GLN A 315 -19.15 25.24 6.22
CA GLN A 315 -19.26 26.02 5.00
C GLN A 315 -20.60 25.68 4.32
N TYR A 316 -21.48 26.66 4.19
CA TYR A 316 -22.75 26.54 3.44
C TYR A 316 -22.57 27.16 2.06
N ILE A 317 -22.79 26.38 1.03
CA ILE A 317 -22.74 26.83 -0.36
C ILE A 317 -24.16 26.81 -0.88
N HIS A 318 -24.70 27.99 -1.09
CA HIS A 318 -26.04 28.16 -1.64
C HIS A 318 -26.00 28.08 -3.16
N SER A 319 -27.20 28.04 -3.78
CA SER A 319 -27.36 28.01 -5.23
C SER A 319 -26.50 29.10 -5.92
N GLY A 320 -25.74 28.73 -6.93
CA GLY A 320 -24.83 29.62 -7.67
C GLY A 320 -23.56 30.05 -6.92
N GLY A 321 -23.36 29.62 -5.68
CA GLY A 321 -22.13 29.87 -4.92
C GLY A 321 -21.02 28.83 -5.21
N THR A 322 -19.79 29.24 -5.05
CA THR A 322 -18.62 28.35 -5.17
C THR A 322 -17.80 28.35 -3.88
N GLY A 323 -17.64 27.17 -3.29
CA GLY A 323 -16.85 27.00 -2.08
C GLY A 323 -15.65 26.09 -2.30
N THR A 324 -14.50 26.47 -1.77
CA THR A 324 -13.28 25.65 -1.85
C THR A 324 -12.67 25.47 -0.47
N VAL A 325 -12.28 24.23 -0.14
CA VAL A 325 -11.52 23.87 1.06
C VAL A 325 -10.25 23.14 0.64
N SER A 326 -9.09 23.66 0.99
CA SER A 326 -7.84 22.97 0.65
C SER A 326 -7.64 21.70 1.49
N THR A 327 -7.85 21.80 2.80
CA THR A 327 -7.75 20.64 3.70
C THR A 327 -8.95 20.58 4.64
N MET A 328 -9.70 19.49 4.57
CA MET A 328 -10.83 19.21 5.46
C MET A 328 -10.47 18.05 6.41
N MET A 329 -10.67 18.28 7.70
CA MET A 329 -10.38 17.35 8.79
C MET A 329 -11.66 16.98 9.54
N ASN A 330 -11.54 16.13 10.56
CA ASN A 330 -12.65 15.71 11.41
C ASN A 330 -13.42 16.91 11.99
N GLY A 331 -14.76 16.86 11.93
CA GLY A 331 -15.63 17.93 12.43
C GLY A 331 -15.84 19.09 11.46
N GLY A 332 -15.25 19.11 10.29
CA GLY A 332 -15.55 20.05 9.23
C GLY A 332 -16.76 19.59 8.41
N TYR A 333 -17.67 20.51 8.09
CA TYR A 333 -18.86 20.24 7.29
C TYR A 333 -18.98 21.22 6.12
N MET A 334 -19.10 20.69 4.91
CA MET A 334 -19.41 21.45 3.73
C MET A 334 -20.81 21.04 3.20
N ASN A 335 -21.77 21.92 3.25
CA ASN A 335 -23.13 21.68 2.79
C ASN A 335 -23.39 22.43 1.47
N ILE A 336 -23.68 21.70 0.40
CA ILE A 336 -23.82 22.22 -0.96
C ILE A 336 -25.29 22.10 -1.39
N SER A 337 -25.97 23.23 -1.53
CA SER A 337 -27.34 23.28 -2.02
C SER A 337 -27.42 23.18 -3.54
N GLY A 338 -28.60 22.97 -4.10
CA GLY A 338 -28.81 22.83 -5.53
C GLY A 338 -28.25 24.01 -6.33
N GLY A 339 -27.47 23.74 -7.34
CA GLY A 339 -26.78 24.73 -8.16
C GLY A 339 -25.52 25.33 -7.53
N GLY A 340 -25.13 24.91 -6.30
CA GLY A 340 -23.87 25.26 -5.69
C GLY A 340 -22.74 24.28 -6.07
N THR A 341 -21.52 24.75 -6.02
CA THR A 341 -20.33 23.93 -6.29
C THR A 341 -19.34 23.96 -5.10
N GLY A 342 -19.01 22.81 -4.57
CA GLY A 342 -18.07 22.67 -3.47
C GLY A 342 -16.87 21.81 -3.86
N VAL A 343 -15.66 22.32 -3.62
CA VAL A 343 -14.41 21.62 -3.93
C VAL A 343 -13.58 21.41 -2.66
N VAL A 344 -13.12 20.21 -2.43
CA VAL A 344 -12.19 19.87 -1.35
C VAL A 344 -10.94 19.25 -1.98
N SER A 345 -9.77 19.85 -1.78
CA SER A 345 -8.54 19.28 -2.36
C SER A 345 -8.09 18.03 -1.58
N THR A 346 -8.04 18.10 -0.26
CA THR A 346 -7.68 16.95 0.58
C THR A 346 -8.70 16.81 1.70
N MET A 347 -9.29 15.63 1.79
CA MET A 347 -10.25 15.28 2.84
C MET A 347 -9.72 14.10 3.65
N SER A 348 -9.29 14.36 4.87
CA SER A 348 -8.82 13.36 5.82
C SER A 348 -9.87 13.02 6.89
N GLY A 349 -10.97 13.73 6.90
CA GLY A 349 -12.12 13.57 7.78
C GLY A 349 -13.17 14.62 7.47
N GLY A 350 -14.23 14.71 8.28
CA GLY A 350 -15.35 15.63 8.06
C GLY A 350 -16.36 15.14 7.03
N GLU A 351 -17.29 16.01 6.62
CA GLU A 351 -18.37 15.64 5.73
C GLU A 351 -18.61 16.69 4.63
N GLN A 352 -18.73 16.22 3.39
CA GLN A 352 -19.25 17.01 2.28
C GLN A 352 -20.65 16.51 1.92
N ASN A 353 -21.68 17.26 2.25
CA ASN A 353 -23.08 16.94 1.99
C ASN A 353 -23.57 17.66 0.74
N ILE A 354 -23.98 16.92 -0.26
CA ILE A 354 -24.38 17.41 -1.57
C ILE A 354 -25.89 17.18 -1.70
N TYR A 355 -26.65 18.26 -1.67
CA TYR A 355 -28.10 18.19 -1.84
C TYR A 355 -28.48 18.20 -3.32
N SER A 356 -29.76 17.98 -3.60
CA SER A 356 -30.29 17.88 -4.96
C SER A 356 -29.86 19.06 -5.86
N GLY A 357 -29.25 18.73 -7.00
CA GLY A 357 -28.71 19.71 -7.96
C GLY A 357 -27.36 20.34 -7.56
N GLY A 358 -26.81 20.01 -6.41
CA GLY A 358 -25.46 20.42 -5.98
C GLY A 358 -24.36 19.60 -6.62
N THR A 359 -23.16 20.15 -6.69
CA THR A 359 -21.96 19.49 -7.21
C THR A 359 -20.86 19.54 -6.19
N GLY A 360 -20.34 18.38 -5.80
CA GLY A 360 -19.22 18.23 -4.87
C GLY A 360 -18.03 17.51 -5.51
N ILE A 361 -16.86 18.08 -5.34
CA ILE A 361 -15.60 17.52 -5.86
C ILE A 361 -14.62 17.35 -4.72
N VAL A 362 -14.01 16.16 -4.62
CA VAL A 362 -12.90 15.89 -3.70
C VAL A 362 -11.72 15.34 -4.51
N SER A 363 -10.57 16.01 -4.47
CA SER A 363 -9.41 15.51 -5.23
C SER A 363 -8.78 14.29 -4.56
N THR A 364 -8.53 14.35 -3.27
CA THR A 364 -8.00 13.21 -2.50
C THR A 364 -8.81 13.01 -1.23
N MET A 365 -9.34 11.83 -1.03
CA MET A 365 -10.11 11.46 0.15
C MET A 365 -9.48 10.25 0.84
N SER A 366 -8.93 10.46 2.02
CA SER A 366 -8.34 9.40 2.85
C SER A 366 -9.20 9.03 4.07
N GLY A 367 -10.18 9.85 4.37
CA GLY A 367 -11.16 9.64 5.44
C GLY A 367 -12.34 10.60 5.27
N GLY A 368 -13.34 10.50 6.15
CA GLY A 368 -14.56 11.31 6.10
C GLY A 368 -15.62 10.78 5.15
N LEU A 369 -16.65 11.59 4.92
CA LEU A 369 -17.86 11.22 4.18
C LEU A 369 -18.18 12.24 3.09
N GLN A 370 -18.36 11.76 1.85
CA GLN A 370 -19.07 12.51 0.83
C GLN A 370 -20.48 11.91 0.67
N SER A 371 -21.52 12.64 1.03
CA SER A 371 -22.91 12.21 1.01
C SER A 371 -23.70 12.92 -0.09
N LEU A 372 -24.33 12.16 -0.96
CA LEU A 372 -25.09 12.66 -2.11
C LEU A 372 -26.57 12.36 -1.91
N ALA A 373 -27.41 13.40 -1.85
CA ALA A 373 -28.84 13.27 -1.91
C ALA A 373 -29.35 13.08 -3.36
N SER A 374 -30.61 12.75 -3.52
CA SER A 374 -31.21 12.55 -4.84
C SER A 374 -30.96 13.76 -5.75
N GLY A 375 -30.43 13.51 -6.96
CA GLY A 375 -30.07 14.53 -7.94
C GLY A 375 -28.76 15.29 -7.65
N GLY A 376 -28.04 14.97 -6.59
CA GLY A 376 -26.70 15.49 -6.32
C GLY A 376 -25.62 14.77 -7.14
N THR A 377 -24.57 15.51 -7.48
CA THR A 377 -23.40 14.94 -8.21
C THR A 377 -22.13 15.06 -7.38
N GLY A 378 -21.46 13.94 -7.15
CA GLY A 378 -20.22 13.89 -6.38
C GLY A 378 -19.08 13.22 -7.15
N THR A 379 -17.92 13.85 -7.17
CA THR A 379 -16.73 13.31 -7.80
C THR A 379 -15.58 13.22 -6.79
N ILE A 380 -14.90 12.09 -6.77
CA ILE A 380 -13.66 11.87 -6.01
C ILE A 380 -12.59 11.41 -6.99
N SER A 381 -11.51 12.18 -7.13
CA SER A 381 -10.43 11.75 -8.03
C SER A 381 -9.64 10.58 -7.47
N SER A 382 -9.31 10.61 -6.17
CA SER A 382 -8.62 9.51 -5.48
C SER A 382 -9.27 9.22 -4.14
N LEU A 383 -9.81 8.02 -3.97
CA LEU A 383 -10.32 7.50 -2.70
C LEU A 383 -9.37 6.44 -2.16
N ASN A 384 -8.85 6.68 -0.96
CA ASN A 384 -7.95 5.77 -0.25
C ASN A 384 -8.33 5.70 1.24
N GLY A 385 -7.61 4.90 2.02
CA GLY A 385 -7.83 4.81 3.46
C GLY A 385 -9.25 4.38 3.85
N SER A 386 -9.90 5.13 4.75
CA SER A 386 -11.25 4.85 5.27
C SER A 386 -12.34 5.78 4.75
N GLY A 387 -12.07 6.56 3.70
CA GLY A 387 -13.04 7.48 3.12
C GLY A 387 -14.30 6.77 2.60
N TYR A 388 -15.45 7.42 2.70
CA TYR A 388 -16.73 6.84 2.27
C TYR A 388 -17.54 7.80 1.40
N GLN A 389 -17.94 7.35 0.22
CA GLN A 389 -18.91 8.03 -0.62
C GLN A 389 -20.27 7.32 -0.51
N SER A 390 -21.28 8.01 0.00
CA SER A 390 -22.66 7.52 0.15
C SER A 390 -23.59 8.18 -0.84
N ILE A 391 -24.28 7.41 -1.66
CA ILE A 391 -25.11 7.92 -2.76
C ILE A 391 -26.56 7.50 -2.55
N HIS A 392 -27.43 8.47 -2.23
CA HIS A 392 -28.84 8.28 -1.93
C HIS A 392 -29.74 8.82 -3.06
N GLY A 393 -29.59 8.32 -4.28
CA GLY A 393 -30.37 8.71 -5.46
C GLY A 393 -29.71 9.74 -6.38
N GLY A 394 -28.44 10.05 -6.17
CA GLY A 394 -27.62 10.92 -7.04
C GLY A 394 -26.64 10.12 -7.91
N THR A 395 -25.63 10.81 -8.42
CA THR A 395 -24.54 10.21 -9.20
C THR A 395 -23.20 10.46 -8.53
N GLY A 396 -22.52 9.40 -8.14
CA GLY A 396 -21.19 9.45 -7.54
C GLY A 396 -20.13 8.82 -8.45
N THR A 397 -19.05 9.53 -8.69
CA THR A 397 -17.93 9.04 -9.52
C THR A 397 -16.63 9.04 -8.71
N ILE A 398 -15.89 7.96 -8.79
CA ILE A 398 -14.55 7.83 -8.24
C ILE A 398 -13.60 7.45 -9.39
N SER A 399 -12.59 8.27 -9.65
CA SER A 399 -11.64 7.95 -10.72
C SER A 399 -10.70 6.83 -10.32
N THR A 400 -10.11 6.91 -9.12
CA THR A 400 -9.23 5.85 -8.60
C THR A 400 -9.62 5.50 -7.17
N MET A 401 -9.87 4.23 -6.93
CA MET A 401 -10.20 3.69 -5.61
C MET A 401 -9.13 2.68 -5.19
N SER A 402 -8.32 3.06 -4.22
CA SER A 402 -7.27 2.22 -3.63
C SER A 402 -7.53 1.87 -2.17
N GLY A 403 -8.70 2.20 -1.67
CA GLY A 403 -9.23 1.92 -0.32
C GLY A 403 -10.59 2.55 -0.14
N GLY A 404 -11.10 2.57 1.08
CA GLY A 404 -12.40 3.16 1.40
C GLY A 404 -13.59 2.42 0.80
N SER A 405 -14.75 3.11 0.72
CA SER A 405 -15.98 2.48 0.24
C SER A 405 -16.88 3.44 -0.53
N GLN A 406 -17.63 2.89 -1.49
CA GLN A 406 -18.73 3.57 -2.17
C GLN A 406 -20.03 2.80 -1.93
N GLY A 407 -21.00 3.41 -1.29
CA GLY A 407 -22.34 2.84 -1.05
C GLY A 407 -23.36 3.46 -1.99
N ILE A 408 -24.13 2.62 -2.68
CA ILE A 408 -25.08 3.02 -3.72
C ILE A 408 -26.47 2.54 -3.31
N ASP A 409 -27.37 3.45 -3.01
CA ASP A 409 -28.73 3.16 -2.62
C ASP A 409 -29.72 3.24 -3.80
N SER A 410 -31.00 3.04 -3.53
CA SER A 410 -32.06 3.03 -4.54
C SER A 410 -32.10 4.32 -5.36
N GLY A 411 -32.20 4.18 -6.68
CA GLY A 411 -32.20 5.30 -7.63
C GLY A 411 -30.84 5.98 -7.83
N ALA A 412 -29.78 5.50 -7.17
CA ALA A 412 -28.44 6.05 -7.28
C ALA A 412 -27.59 5.35 -8.33
N THR A 413 -26.64 6.08 -8.88
CA THR A 413 -25.61 5.53 -9.76
C THR A 413 -24.22 5.81 -9.19
N GLY A 414 -23.42 4.75 -9.02
CA GLY A 414 -22.02 4.84 -8.59
C GLY A 414 -21.07 4.31 -9.65
N VAL A 415 -20.09 5.10 -10.02
CA VAL A 415 -19.08 4.72 -11.01
C VAL A 415 -17.69 4.76 -10.37
N VAL A 416 -16.93 3.70 -10.54
CA VAL A 416 -15.51 3.63 -10.20
C VAL A 416 -14.73 3.32 -11.49
N SER A 417 -13.88 4.23 -11.93
CA SER A 417 -13.13 4.00 -13.18
C SER A 417 -12.03 2.96 -12.97
N THR A 418 -11.26 3.08 -11.89
CA THR A 418 -10.20 2.12 -11.55
C THR A 418 -10.29 1.75 -10.09
N MET A 419 -10.38 0.46 -9.79
CA MET A 419 -10.44 -0.08 -8.43
C MET A 419 -9.28 -1.04 -8.18
N SER A 420 -8.36 -0.69 -7.29
CA SER A 420 -7.25 -1.56 -6.88
C SER A 420 -7.42 -2.14 -5.47
N ALA A 421 -8.27 -1.52 -4.65
CA ALA A 421 -8.70 -1.99 -3.35
C ALA A 421 -9.99 -1.25 -2.92
N GLY A 422 -10.55 -1.58 -1.75
CA GLY A 422 -11.77 -0.98 -1.23
C GLY A 422 -13.02 -1.75 -1.60
N LEU A 423 -14.20 -1.13 -1.37
CA LEU A 423 -15.50 -1.79 -1.49
C LEU A 423 -16.52 -0.91 -2.22
N GLN A 424 -17.04 -1.37 -3.35
CA GLN A 424 -18.27 -0.82 -3.91
C GLN A 424 -19.47 -1.69 -3.51
N TYR A 425 -20.45 -1.08 -2.91
CA TYR A 425 -21.59 -1.75 -2.29
C TYR A 425 -22.89 -1.29 -2.94
N ILE A 426 -23.54 -2.17 -3.69
CA ILE A 426 -24.74 -1.85 -4.47
C ILE A 426 -25.97 -2.43 -3.76
N ARG A 427 -26.81 -1.57 -3.23
CA ARG A 427 -28.04 -1.96 -2.55
C ARG A 427 -29.23 -2.01 -3.53
N SER A 428 -30.37 -2.46 -3.02
CA SER A 428 -31.61 -2.57 -3.82
C SER A 428 -31.94 -1.26 -4.54
N GLY A 429 -32.17 -1.36 -5.84
CA GLY A 429 -32.49 -0.22 -6.74
C GLY A 429 -31.30 0.66 -7.11
N GLY A 430 -30.10 0.39 -6.60
CA GLY A 430 -28.86 1.07 -6.99
C GLY A 430 -28.19 0.46 -8.21
N THR A 431 -27.45 1.27 -8.97
CA THR A 431 -26.66 0.82 -10.12
C THR A 431 -25.18 1.15 -9.92
N GLY A 432 -24.33 0.14 -10.02
CA GLY A 432 -22.88 0.28 -9.88
C GLY A 432 -22.14 -0.08 -11.16
N VAL A 433 -21.05 0.63 -11.43
CA VAL A 433 -20.12 0.36 -12.54
C VAL A 433 -18.70 0.37 -11.98
N VAL A 434 -17.90 -0.65 -12.35
CA VAL A 434 -16.45 -0.63 -12.13
C VAL A 434 -15.76 -0.90 -13.46
N SER A 435 -15.25 0.14 -14.11
CA SER A 435 -14.70 -0.01 -15.45
C SER A 435 -13.43 -0.87 -15.49
N ALA A 436 -12.59 -0.82 -14.46
CA ALA A 436 -11.43 -1.69 -14.32
C ALA A 436 -11.15 -2.01 -12.86
N MET A 437 -11.22 -3.29 -12.50
CA MET A 437 -11.00 -3.79 -11.15
C MET A 437 -9.74 -4.68 -11.13
N SER A 438 -8.67 -4.19 -10.52
CA SER A 438 -7.44 -4.96 -10.29
C SER A 438 -7.32 -5.50 -8.86
N GLY A 439 -8.23 -5.09 -7.97
CA GLY A 439 -8.34 -5.53 -6.58
C GLY A 439 -9.61 -4.94 -5.94
N GLY A 440 -9.83 -5.23 -4.64
CA GLY A 440 -11.03 -4.81 -3.91
C GLY A 440 -12.26 -5.69 -4.18
N ILE A 441 -13.42 -5.22 -3.75
CA ILE A 441 -14.68 -5.99 -3.81
C ILE A 441 -15.80 -5.12 -4.38
N GLN A 442 -16.51 -5.63 -5.38
CA GLN A 442 -17.81 -5.12 -5.77
C GLN A 442 -18.89 -6.07 -5.25
N TYR A 443 -19.75 -5.62 -4.36
CA TYR A 443 -20.80 -6.44 -3.75
C TYR A 443 -22.19 -5.97 -4.21
N ILE A 444 -22.88 -6.82 -4.95
CA ILE A 444 -24.21 -6.59 -5.50
C ILE A 444 -25.21 -7.31 -4.61
N ARG A 445 -26.02 -6.57 -3.86
CA ARG A 445 -27.08 -7.12 -3.03
C ARG A 445 -28.36 -7.37 -3.82
N SER A 446 -29.29 -8.05 -3.15
CA SER A 446 -30.65 -8.24 -3.66
C SER A 446 -31.27 -6.93 -4.14
N GLY A 447 -31.77 -6.90 -5.38
CA GLY A 447 -32.32 -5.72 -6.05
C GLY A 447 -31.31 -4.68 -6.54
N GLY A 448 -30.01 -4.87 -6.28
CA GLY A 448 -28.94 -4.04 -6.84
C GLY A 448 -28.51 -4.51 -8.23
N THR A 449 -27.99 -3.62 -9.05
CA THR A 449 -27.54 -3.93 -10.41
C THR A 449 -26.11 -3.45 -10.63
N SER A 450 -25.24 -4.33 -11.12
CA SER A 450 -23.95 -3.98 -11.68
C SER A 450 -24.01 -3.98 -13.20
N ARG A 451 -23.27 -3.08 -13.86
CA ARG A 451 -23.12 -3.03 -15.31
C ARG A 451 -21.66 -2.82 -15.70
N ASP A 452 -21.28 -3.36 -16.87
CA ASP A 452 -20.01 -3.05 -17.53
C ASP A 452 -18.79 -3.18 -16.61
N THR A 453 -18.70 -4.29 -15.85
CA THR A 453 -17.60 -4.53 -14.91
C THR A 453 -16.50 -5.37 -15.53
N MET A 454 -15.26 -4.81 -15.56
CA MET A 454 -14.06 -5.53 -15.97
C MET A 454 -13.22 -5.97 -14.76
N ILE A 455 -12.97 -7.25 -14.61
CA ILE A 455 -12.28 -7.87 -13.48
C ILE A 455 -10.92 -8.41 -13.94
N TYR A 456 -9.85 -7.67 -13.69
CA TYR A 456 -8.46 -8.12 -13.87
C TYR A 456 -7.90 -8.74 -12.58
N GLY A 457 -8.49 -8.39 -11.43
CA GLY A 457 -8.19 -8.88 -10.09
C GLY A 457 -9.30 -8.42 -9.14
N GLY A 458 -9.23 -8.82 -7.85
CA GLY A 458 -10.30 -8.54 -6.90
C GLY A 458 -11.52 -9.45 -7.09
N ILE A 459 -12.66 -9.08 -6.49
CA ILE A 459 -13.81 -9.96 -6.34
C ILE A 459 -15.12 -9.22 -6.64
N GLN A 460 -15.94 -9.76 -7.54
CA GLN A 460 -17.34 -9.36 -7.69
C GLN A 460 -18.23 -10.42 -7.02
N LEU A 461 -19.06 -10.01 -6.07
CA LEU A 461 -20.02 -10.85 -5.36
C LEU A 461 -21.44 -10.53 -5.77
N ILE A 462 -22.18 -11.53 -6.24
CA ILE A 462 -23.58 -11.38 -6.70
C ILE A 462 -24.47 -12.15 -5.72
N ALA A 463 -25.16 -11.41 -4.84
CA ALA A 463 -26.08 -12.01 -3.89
C ALA A 463 -27.35 -12.51 -4.56
N ASN A 464 -28.08 -13.38 -3.87
CA ASN A 464 -29.41 -13.79 -4.30
C ASN A 464 -30.31 -12.57 -4.54
N GLY A 465 -30.95 -12.49 -5.73
CA GLY A 465 -31.75 -11.34 -6.20
C GLY A 465 -30.93 -10.13 -6.66
N GLY A 466 -29.62 -10.19 -6.70
CA GLY A 466 -28.74 -9.20 -7.35
C GLY A 466 -28.61 -9.45 -8.84
N THR A 467 -28.30 -8.41 -9.60
CA THR A 467 -28.18 -8.47 -11.07
C THR A 467 -26.79 -8.02 -11.52
N ALA A 468 -26.11 -8.83 -12.33
CA ALA A 468 -24.85 -8.46 -12.98
C ALA A 468 -25.00 -8.58 -14.50
N ASN A 469 -24.80 -7.45 -15.21
CA ASN A 469 -24.89 -7.36 -16.66
C ASN A 469 -23.52 -6.99 -17.24
N ASN A 470 -23.13 -7.64 -18.34
CA ASN A 470 -21.89 -7.37 -19.07
C ASN A 470 -20.65 -7.41 -18.18
N THR A 471 -20.39 -8.58 -17.58
CA THR A 471 -19.21 -8.82 -16.74
C THR A 471 -18.10 -9.46 -17.55
N ILE A 472 -16.91 -8.84 -17.56
CA ILE A 472 -15.70 -9.38 -18.20
C ILE A 472 -14.73 -9.82 -17.11
N VAL A 473 -14.41 -11.12 -17.06
CA VAL A 473 -13.45 -11.72 -16.11
C VAL A 473 -12.18 -12.09 -16.87
N ASN A 474 -11.10 -11.37 -16.60
CA ASN A 474 -9.79 -11.61 -17.24
C ASN A 474 -8.72 -12.10 -16.25
N GLY A 475 -8.95 -11.95 -14.94
CA GLY A 475 -7.95 -12.37 -13.94
C GLY A 475 -8.48 -12.52 -12.52
N GLY A 476 -9.42 -11.76 -12.03
CA GLY A 476 -9.97 -11.86 -10.69
C GLY A 476 -11.04 -12.93 -10.53
N THR A 477 -11.95 -12.73 -9.58
CA THR A 477 -13.02 -13.67 -9.24
C THR A 477 -14.38 -13.00 -9.34
N ALA A 478 -15.32 -13.63 -10.04
CA ALA A 478 -16.74 -13.35 -9.90
C ALA A 478 -17.41 -14.51 -9.17
N ALA A 479 -18.36 -14.23 -8.27
CA ALA A 479 -19.04 -15.28 -7.51
C ALA A 479 -20.55 -15.02 -7.39
N ILE A 480 -21.34 -16.02 -7.75
CA ILE A 480 -22.77 -16.06 -7.50
C ILE A 480 -22.99 -16.69 -6.12
N LEU A 481 -23.64 -15.97 -5.21
CA LEU A 481 -23.84 -16.41 -3.82
C LEU A 481 -25.18 -17.14 -3.61
N GLY A 482 -26.05 -17.20 -4.62
CA GLY A 482 -27.33 -17.89 -4.50
C GLY A 482 -28.06 -17.98 -5.81
N ALA A 483 -28.86 -19.02 -5.98
CA ALA A 483 -29.53 -19.40 -7.24
C ALA A 483 -30.52 -18.38 -7.83
N GLY A 484 -30.98 -17.40 -7.02
CA GLY A 484 -31.85 -16.31 -7.48
C GLY A 484 -31.10 -15.08 -7.99
N ALA A 485 -29.78 -15.13 -8.15
CA ALA A 485 -29.01 -14.07 -8.81
C ALA A 485 -29.29 -14.04 -10.32
N ALA A 486 -29.40 -12.84 -10.90
CA ALA A 486 -29.55 -12.67 -12.34
C ALA A 486 -28.18 -12.29 -12.95
N VAL A 487 -27.69 -13.10 -13.84
CA VAL A 487 -26.42 -12.86 -14.53
C VAL A 487 -26.66 -12.88 -16.03
N GLU A 488 -26.23 -11.83 -16.72
CA GLU A 488 -26.46 -11.65 -18.15
C GLU A 488 -25.17 -11.16 -18.82
N ASP A 489 -24.86 -11.69 -19.99
CA ASP A 489 -23.68 -11.36 -20.80
C ASP A 489 -22.37 -11.40 -20.01
N VAL A 490 -21.78 -12.58 -19.91
CA VAL A 490 -20.48 -12.80 -19.26
C VAL A 490 -19.43 -13.09 -20.31
N THR A 491 -18.25 -12.49 -20.19
CA THR A 491 -17.07 -12.86 -20.98
C THR A 491 -15.92 -13.25 -20.06
N MET A 492 -15.46 -14.48 -20.18
CA MET A 492 -14.28 -14.96 -19.46
C MET A 492 -13.12 -15.19 -20.42
N THR A 493 -12.04 -14.45 -20.21
CA THR A 493 -10.76 -14.65 -20.92
C THR A 493 -9.67 -15.18 -19.97
N GLY A 494 -9.95 -15.17 -18.67
CA GLY A 494 -9.09 -15.64 -17.58
C GLY A 494 -9.85 -15.58 -16.26
N GLY A 495 -9.13 -15.74 -15.15
CA GLY A 495 -9.70 -15.64 -13.80
C GLY A 495 -10.64 -16.78 -13.42
N GLU A 496 -11.51 -16.51 -12.47
CA GLU A 496 -12.37 -17.53 -11.87
C GLU A 496 -13.81 -17.03 -11.72
N TYR A 497 -14.78 -17.90 -12.04
CA TYR A 497 -16.19 -17.67 -11.77
C TYR A 497 -16.71 -18.78 -10.84
N LEU A 498 -17.21 -18.42 -9.67
CA LEU A 498 -17.66 -19.36 -8.63
C LEU A 498 -19.18 -19.42 -8.55
N LEU A 499 -19.73 -20.59 -8.31
CA LEU A 499 -21.13 -20.77 -7.92
C LEU A 499 -21.27 -20.89 -6.39
N GLY A 500 -22.49 -20.61 -5.88
CA GLY A 500 -22.90 -21.05 -4.56
C GLY A 500 -22.92 -22.58 -4.52
N THR A 501 -22.65 -23.15 -3.35
CA THR A 501 -22.61 -24.61 -3.18
C THR A 501 -23.78 -25.06 -2.28
N ASP A 502 -25.00 -24.77 -2.71
CA ASP A 502 -26.25 -25.08 -2.01
C ASP A 502 -27.12 -26.13 -2.70
N GLY A 503 -26.60 -26.77 -3.77
CA GLY A 503 -27.33 -27.72 -4.60
C GLY A 503 -28.34 -27.04 -5.53
N GLY A 504 -28.13 -25.75 -5.84
CA GLY A 504 -29.04 -24.92 -6.59
C GLY A 504 -28.97 -25.05 -8.09
N THR A 505 -29.95 -24.41 -8.74
CA THR A 505 -29.97 -24.25 -10.19
C THR A 505 -29.68 -22.80 -10.56
N TYR A 506 -28.62 -22.57 -11.32
CA TYR A 506 -28.08 -21.27 -11.69
C TYR A 506 -28.29 -20.99 -13.17
N TYR A 507 -28.41 -19.73 -13.55
CA TYR A 507 -28.68 -19.30 -14.92
C TYR A 507 -27.68 -18.24 -15.37
N LEU A 508 -27.03 -18.45 -16.51
CA LEU A 508 -26.33 -17.45 -17.29
C LEU A 508 -27.18 -17.09 -18.50
N ASN A 509 -27.82 -15.95 -18.43
CA ASN A 509 -28.65 -15.42 -19.51
C ASN A 509 -27.78 -14.68 -20.53
N GLY A 510 -28.30 -14.49 -21.76
CA GLY A 510 -27.55 -13.81 -22.83
C GLY A 510 -26.36 -14.62 -23.33
N ILE A 511 -25.26 -13.96 -23.62
CA ILE A 511 -24.05 -14.56 -24.18
C ILE A 511 -23.06 -14.90 -23.06
N PHE A 512 -22.58 -16.14 -23.05
CA PHE A 512 -21.43 -16.54 -22.25
C PHE A 512 -20.21 -16.79 -23.17
N GLY A 513 -19.36 -15.77 -23.29
CA GLY A 513 -18.06 -15.87 -23.97
C GLY A 513 -17.05 -16.56 -23.05
N PHE A 514 -16.55 -17.75 -23.44
CA PHE A 514 -15.72 -18.58 -22.59
C PHE A 514 -14.40 -18.96 -23.28
N SER A 515 -13.52 -17.96 -23.43
CA SER A 515 -12.22 -18.14 -24.11
C SER A 515 -11.08 -18.50 -23.17
N GLY A 516 -11.28 -18.42 -21.85
CA GLY A 516 -10.28 -18.81 -20.86
C GLY A 516 -10.83 -18.73 -19.44
N GLY A 517 -9.97 -19.03 -18.46
CA GLY A 517 -10.34 -19.06 -17.04
C GLY A 517 -11.10 -20.33 -16.61
N ASN A 518 -11.52 -20.34 -15.36
CA ASN A 518 -12.22 -21.45 -14.73
C ASN A 518 -13.62 -21.04 -14.28
N PHE A 519 -14.62 -21.76 -14.71
CA PHE A 519 -15.96 -21.70 -14.14
C PHE A 519 -16.09 -22.83 -13.11
N ASP A 520 -15.95 -22.50 -11.82
CA ASP A 520 -15.79 -23.47 -10.74
C ASP A 520 -17.12 -23.67 -9.99
N MET A 521 -17.72 -24.83 -10.16
CA MET A 521 -18.95 -25.26 -9.49
C MET A 521 -18.68 -26.00 -8.17
N THR A 522 -17.39 -26.23 -7.82
CA THR A 522 -17.00 -27.09 -6.69
C THR A 522 -16.74 -26.34 -5.41
N LYS A 523 -16.73 -25.02 -5.46
CA LYS A 523 -16.47 -24.16 -4.28
C LYS A 523 -17.21 -22.84 -4.41
N ASN A 524 -17.61 -22.29 -3.27
CA ASN A 524 -18.01 -20.89 -3.13
C ASN A 524 -16.83 -20.03 -2.68
N ILE A 525 -17.07 -18.74 -2.43
CA ILE A 525 -16.05 -17.80 -1.97
C ILE A 525 -15.43 -18.17 -0.61
N SER A 526 -16.09 -19.00 0.20
CA SER A 526 -15.63 -19.49 1.52
C SER A 526 -14.90 -20.83 1.44
N GLY A 527 -14.84 -21.47 0.27
CA GLY A 527 -14.18 -22.75 0.06
C GLY A 527 -15.11 -23.82 -0.55
N SER A 528 -14.66 -25.07 -0.57
CA SER A 528 -15.43 -26.18 -1.11
C SER A 528 -16.44 -26.73 -0.10
N THR A 529 -17.63 -27.14 -0.59
CA THR A 529 -18.65 -27.85 0.20
C THR A 529 -18.83 -29.23 -0.40
N PRO A 530 -18.25 -30.29 0.15
CA PRO A 530 -18.43 -31.63 -0.37
C PRO A 530 -19.90 -32.08 -0.22
N GLY A 531 -20.44 -32.68 -1.28
CA GLY A 531 -21.72 -33.41 -1.24
C GLY A 531 -22.95 -32.67 -1.77
N SER A 532 -22.85 -31.42 -2.20
CA SER A 532 -23.85 -30.75 -3.03
C SER A 532 -23.45 -30.79 -4.50
N TYR A 533 -24.45 -30.96 -5.38
CA TYR A 533 -24.27 -30.93 -6.83
C TYR A 533 -25.12 -29.85 -7.46
N GLU A 534 -24.50 -29.02 -8.26
CA GLU A 534 -25.10 -27.83 -8.84
C GLU A 534 -25.59 -28.10 -10.26
N THR A 535 -26.59 -27.32 -10.69
CA THR A 535 -27.04 -27.31 -12.08
C THR A 535 -26.83 -25.93 -12.66
N LEU A 536 -26.07 -25.83 -13.76
CA LEU A 536 -25.82 -24.61 -14.50
C LEU A 536 -26.56 -24.61 -15.83
N ASN A 537 -27.43 -23.63 -16.05
CA ASN A 537 -28.09 -23.39 -17.31
C ASN A 537 -27.44 -22.22 -18.04
N ILE A 538 -26.98 -22.44 -19.27
CA ILE A 538 -26.34 -21.46 -20.13
C ILE A 538 -27.21 -21.20 -21.34
N ASN A 539 -27.61 -19.95 -21.59
CA ASN A 539 -28.44 -19.63 -22.74
C ASN A 539 -27.64 -19.73 -24.05
N ASN A 540 -26.54 -19.03 -24.19
CA ASN A 540 -25.73 -19.02 -25.41
C ASN A 540 -24.25 -19.12 -25.09
N LEU A 541 -23.65 -20.30 -25.23
CA LEU A 541 -22.24 -20.51 -24.99
C LEU A 541 -21.41 -20.26 -26.25
N GLN A 542 -20.46 -19.32 -26.14
CA GLN A 542 -19.43 -19.07 -27.15
C GLN A 542 -18.09 -19.64 -26.67
N HIS A 543 -17.71 -20.78 -27.19
CA HIS A 543 -16.49 -21.48 -26.84
C HIS A 543 -15.22 -20.75 -27.27
N GLY A 544 -14.16 -20.91 -26.49
CA GLY A 544 -12.83 -20.37 -26.80
C GLY A 544 -11.70 -21.00 -25.98
N GLY A 545 -11.98 -22.07 -25.18
CA GLY A 545 -10.96 -22.77 -24.40
C GLY A 545 -11.08 -22.62 -22.87
N GLY A 546 -12.18 -22.08 -22.36
CA GLY A 546 -12.45 -22.03 -20.91
C GLY A 546 -12.68 -23.40 -20.27
N THR A 547 -12.57 -23.50 -18.96
CA THR A 547 -12.60 -24.73 -18.18
C THR A 547 -13.76 -24.73 -17.19
N PHE A 548 -14.64 -25.70 -17.22
CA PHE A 548 -15.61 -26.01 -16.17
C PHE A 548 -14.97 -26.93 -15.14
N VAL A 549 -15.05 -26.57 -13.84
CA VAL A 549 -14.61 -27.43 -12.74
C VAL A 549 -15.84 -27.92 -12.01
N MET A 550 -16.01 -29.23 -11.92
CA MET A 550 -17.25 -29.87 -11.51
C MET A 550 -17.02 -30.87 -10.37
N ASN A 551 -17.95 -30.93 -9.40
CA ASN A 551 -18.02 -32.04 -8.44
C ASN A 551 -18.67 -33.26 -9.14
N THR A 552 -18.09 -34.40 -8.91
CA THR A 552 -18.61 -35.67 -9.43
C THR A 552 -18.49 -36.78 -8.38
N ASP A 553 -19.26 -37.82 -8.55
CA ASP A 553 -19.13 -39.09 -7.84
C ASP A 553 -19.27 -40.23 -8.86
N LEU A 554 -18.15 -40.64 -9.40
CA LEU A 554 -18.14 -41.67 -10.45
C LEU A 554 -18.63 -43.05 -9.97
N ALA A 555 -18.64 -43.31 -8.65
CA ALA A 555 -19.25 -44.50 -8.08
C ALA A 555 -20.78 -44.50 -8.23
N SER A 556 -21.38 -43.30 -8.36
CA SER A 556 -22.82 -43.07 -8.60
C SER A 556 -23.02 -42.48 -10.01
N GLU A 557 -23.84 -43.09 -10.83
CA GLU A 557 -24.12 -42.61 -12.21
C GLU A 557 -25.06 -41.38 -12.26
N THR A 558 -25.54 -40.89 -11.08
CA THR A 558 -26.48 -39.77 -10.97
C THR A 558 -25.90 -38.57 -10.26
N ASN A 559 -24.91 -38.77 -9.38
CA ASN A 559 -24.37 -37.75 -8.48
C ASN A 559 -23.22 -36.99 -9.16
N GLY A 560 -23.49 -35.76 -9.55
CA GLY A 560 -22.51 -34.85 -10.16
C GLY A 560 -23.17 -33.57 -10.62
N ASP A 561 -22.36 -32.51 -10.68
CA ASP A 561 -22.75 -31.23 -11.26
C ASP A 561 -23.20 -31.43 -12.73
N LYS A 562 -24.15 -30.62 -13.18
CA LYS A 562 -24.72 -30.70 -14.52
C LYS A 562 -24.74 -29.35 -15.22
N ILE A 563 -24.50 -29.37 -16.54
CA ILE A 563 -24.54 -28.19 -17.38
C ILE A 563 -25.54 -28.42 -18.50
N TYR A 564 -26.54 -27.53 -18.61
CA TYR A 564 -27.50 -27.51 -19.72
C TYR A 564 -27.26 -26.27 -20.57
N ILE A 565 -27.04 -26.41 -21.85
CA ILE A 565 -26.72 -25.35 -22.78
C ILE A 565 -27.82 -25.30 -23.85
N THR A 566 -28.51 -24.16 -23.97
CA THR A 566 -29.58 -23.97 -24.96
C THR A 566 -28.98 -23.85 -26.36
N SER A 567 -27.96 -23.05 -26.56
CA SER A 567 -27.24 -22.95 -27.83
C SER A 567 -25.75 -22.81 -27.63
N ALA A 568 -24.94 -23.36 -28.51
CA ALA A 568 -23.50 -23.23 -28.51
C ALA A 568 -22.95 -23.08 -29.93
N ASN A 569 -21.93 -22.22 -30.10
CA ASN A 569 -21.15 -22.15 -31.34
C ASN A 569 -20.27 -23.41 -31.52
N ALA A 570 -19.69 -23.59 -32.69
CA ALA A 570 -18.61 -24.55 -32.86
C ALA A 570 -17.36 -24.14 -32.08
N GLY A 571 -16.86 -25.01 -31.22
CA GLY A 571 -15.68 -24.75 -30.41
C GLY A 571 -15.48 -25.79 -29.33
N LYS A 572 -14.49 -25.58 -28.47
CA LYS A 572 -14.06 -26.51 -27.44
C LYS A 572 -14.03 -25.79 -26.07
N SER A 573 -14.53 -26.51 -25.05
CA SER A 573 -14.31 -26.18 -23.64
C SER A 573 -13.76 -27.40 -22.91
N TYR A 574 -13.12 -27.15 -21.76
CA TYR A 574 -12.52 -28.21 -20.97
C TYR A 574 -13.35 -28.50 -19.72
N ILE A 575 -13.24 -29.72 -19.19
CA ILE A 575 -13.86 -30.16 -17.95
C ILE A 575 -12.78 -30.71 -17.03
N GLN A 576 -12.70 -30.18 -15.84
CA GLN A 576 -11.95 -30.70 -14.69
C GLN A 576 -12.96 -31.27 -13.69
N VAL A 577 -12.60 -32.35 -12.99
CA VAL A 577 -13.50 -32.94 -11.99
C VAL A 577 -12.85 -33.10 -10.64
N LYS A 578 -13.61 -32.86 -9.58
CA LYS A 578 -13.34 -33.26 -8.20
C LYS A 578 -14.23 -34.47 -7.92
N ASP A 579 -13.69 -35.69 -8.10
CA ASP A 579 -14.47 -36.90 -7.93
C ASP A 579 -14.46 -37.39 -6.48
N ALA A 580 -15.61 -37.38 -5.83
CA ALA A 580 -15.77 -37.74 -4.43
C ALA A 580 -15.39 -39.18 -4.11
N SER A 581 -15.70 -40.13 -5.03
CA SER A 581 -15.37 -41.55 -4.85
C SER A 581 -13.85 -41.76 -4.85
N LEU A 582 -13.14 -41.11 -5.76
CA LEU A 582 -11.67 -41.23 -5.86
C LEU A 582 -10.94 -40.50 -4.71
N LEU A 583 -11.44 -39.36 -4.30
CA LEU A 583 -10.84 -38.58 -3.19
C LEU A 583 -11.03 -39.28 -1.85
N SER A 584 -12.22 -39.92 -1.64
CA SER A 584 -12.50 -40.72 -0.42
C SER A 584 -11.84 -42.08 -0.42
N GLY A 585 -11.21 -42.50 -1.53
CA GLY A 585 -10.63 -43.84 -1.70
C GLY A 585 -11.65 -44.92 -1.96
N THR A 586 -12.89 -44.58 -2.29
CA THR A 586 -13.93 -45.55 -2.65
C THR A 586 -13.60 -46.21 -3.98
N ALA A 587 -13.61 -47.54 -4.05
CA ALA A 587 -13.36 -48.24 -5.28
C ALA A 587 -14.54 -48.05 -6.24
N VAL A 588 -14.27 -47.53 -7.43
CA VAL A 588 -15.25 -47.50 -8.53
C VAL A 588 -15.27 -48.86 -9.19
N THR A 589 -16.35 -49.60 -8.99
CA THR A 589 -16.50 -50.94 -9.54
C THR A 589 -17.45 -50.93 -10.75
N GLY A 590 -17.10 -51.71 -11.82
CA GLY A 590 -17.89 -51.83 -13.01
C GLY A 590 -17.75 -50.67 -14.00
N HIS A 591 -18.53 -50.74 -15.06
CA HIS A 591 -18.57 -49.68 -16.08
C HIS A 591 -19.51 -48.56 -15.62
N LYS A 592 -18.99 -47.34 -15.49
CA LYS A 592 -19.73 -46.20 -14.99
C LYS A 592 -19.74 -45.07 -16.01
N ASN A 593 -20.89 -44.40 -16.13
CA ASN A 593 -21.10 -43.32 -17.09
C ASN A 593 -21.92 -42.18 -16.43
N LEU A 594 -21.32 -41.13 -16.05
CA LEU A 594 -21.99 -39.98 -15.43
C LEU A 594 -22.22 -38.85 -16.45
N LEU A 595 -23.48 -38.52 -16.75
CA LEU A 595 -23.84 -37.41 -17.64
C LEU A 595 -23.49 -36.09 -16.99
N LEU A 596 -22.66 -35.28 -17.66
CA LEU A 596 -22.24 -33.98 -17.20
C LEU A 596 -22.83 -32.80 -17.99
N VAL A 597 -22.81 -32.88 -19.33
CA VAL A 597 -23.22 -31.77 -20.19
C VAL A 597 -24.27 -32.21 -21.20
N THR A 598 -25.31 -31.39 -21.35
CA THR A 598 -26.32 -31.53 -22.43
C THR A 598 -26.41 -30.22 -23.21
N VAL A 599 -26.34 -30.29 -24.54
CA VAL A 599 -26.46 -29.15 -25.47
C VAL A 599 -27.72 -29.32 -26.30
N ALA A 600 -28.63 -28.35 -26.24
CA ALA A 600 -29.89 -28.44 -27.01
C ALA A 600 -29.68 -28.13 -28.50
N SER A 601 -28.81 -27.18 -28.84
CA SER A 601 -28.50 -26.82 -30.23
C SER A 601 -27.04 -26.40 -30.42
N GLY A 602 -26.48 -26.65 -31.62
CA GLY A 602 -25.08 -26.29 -31.94
C GLY A 602 -24.13 -27.48 -31.94
N THR A 603 -22.82 -27.22 -32.06
CA THR A 603 -21.76 -28.21 -32.29
C THR A 603 -20.60 -28.03 -31.29
N ALA A 604 -20.92 -27.92 -30.03
CA ALA A 604 -19.94 -27.82 -28.94
C ALA A 604 -19.14 -29.11 -28.76
N THR A 605 -17.90 -29.02 -28.33
CA THR A 605 -17.09 -30.16 -27.87
C THR A 605 -16.54 -29.92 -26.46
N PHE A 606 -16.44 -31.00 -25.68
CA PHE A 606 -15.89 -30.96 -24.34
C PHE A 606 -14.78 -32.00 -24.18
N GLU A 607 -13.67 -31.62 -23.58
CA GLU A 607 -12.53 -32.51 -23.31
C GLU A 607 -12.14 -32.46 -21.84
N GLY A 608 -11.66 -33.60 -21.32
CA GLY A 608 -11.10 -33.66 -19.97
C GLY A 608 -9.80 -32.91 -19.88
N LYS A 609 -9.63 -32.19 -18.78
CA LYS A 609 -8.40 -31.47 -18.44
C LYS A 609 -7.98 -31.83 -17.02
N ASN A 610 -6.66 -31.92 -16.80
CA ASN A 610 -6.10 -32.21 -15.49
C ASN A 610 -6.53 -31.19 -14.47
N LEU A 611 -6.93 -31.66 -13.29
CA LEU A 611 -7.20 -30.84 -12.10
C LEU A 611 -6.24 -31.26 -11.00
N ASN A 612 -5.48 -30.30 -10.44
CA ASN A 612 -4.82 -30.49 -9.16
C ASN A 612 -5.88 -30.43 -8.06
N SER A 613 -5.97 -31.47 -7.23
CA SER A 613 -7.00 -31.59 -6.18
C SER A 613 -6.84 -30.56 -5.03
N GLY A 614 -5.70 -29.89 -4.98
CA GLY A 614 -5.29 -29.03 -3.87
C GLY A 614 -4.71 -29.78 -2.66
N GLY A 615 -4.65 -31.13 -2.75
CA GLY A 615 -3.96 -32.03 -1.83
C GLY A 615 -2.78 -32.71 -2.52
N LEU A 616 -2.82 -34.05 -2.62
CA LEU A 616 -1.71 -34.88 -3.13
C LEU A 616 -1.80 -35.24 -4.61
N TRP A 617 -2.97 -35.04 -5.26
CA TRP A 617 -3.28 -35.68 -6.52
C TRP A 617 -3.60 -34.72 -7.64
N THR A 618 -3.30 -35.13 -8.86
CA THR A 618 -3.86 -34.61 -10.10
C THR A 618 -4.85 -35.61 -10.67
N LEU A 619 -6.07 -35.14 -10.97
CA LEU A 619 -7.14 -35.94 -11.56
C LEU A 619 -7.23 -35.61 -13.05
N THR A 620 -7.29 -36.63 -13.88
CA THR A 620 -7.45 -36.52 -15.36
C THR A 620 -8.74 -37.20 -15.79
N PRO A 621 -9.83 -36.44 -16.01
CA PRO A 621 -11.10 -37.01 -16.42
C PRO A 621 -11.08 -37.43 -17.91
N LYS A 622 -11.69 -38.56 -18.24
CA LYS A 622 -12.00 -38.95 -19.58
C LYS A 622 -13.45 -38.59 -19.89
N ILE A 623 -13.60 -37.53 -20.70
CA ILE A 623 -14.90 -37.01 -21.14
C ILE A 623 -15.17 -37.54 -22.56
N GLU A 624 -16.28 -38.20 -22.74
CA GLU A 624 -16.65 -38.81 -24.01
C GLU A 624 -18.03 -38.34 -24.48
N ASN A 625 -18.15 -38.18 -25.81
CA ASN A 625 -19.42 -37.86 -26.45
C ASN A 625 -20.40 -39.02 -26.32
N GLY A 626 -21.64 -38.78 -25.94
CA GLY A 626 -22.64 -39.81 -25.66
C GLY A 626 -22.95 -40.75 -26.83
N ALA A 627 -22.70 -40.31 -28.05
CA ALA A 627 -22.83 -41.21 -29.21
C ALA A 627 -21.78 -42.36 -29.20
N ASN A 628 -20.70 -42.20 -28.43
CA ASN A 628 -19.62 -43.17 -28.30
C ASN A 628 -19.62 -43.89 -26.95
N VAL A 629 -20.55 -43.55 -26.05
CA VAL A 629 -20.62 -44.13 -24.70
C VAL A 629 -21.61 -45.27 -24.67
N THR A 630 -21.20 -46.42 -24.16
CA THR A 630 -22.02 -47.62 -24.05
C THR A 630 -22.25 -48.00 -22.59
N ASP A 631 -23.34 -48.73 -22.34
CA ASP A 631 -23.58 -49.42 -21.07
C ASP A 631 -22.72 -50.71 -20.95
N SER A 632 -22.87 -51.43 -19.87
CA SER A 632 -22.17 -52.70 -19.63
C SER A 632 -22.56 -53.82 -20.62
N LEU A 633 -23.63 -53.64 -21.39
CA LEU A 633 -24.11 -54.54 -22.41
C LEU A 633 -23.68 -54.16 -23.83
N GLY A 634 -22.99 -53.01 -23.96
CA GLY A 634 -22.52 -52.46 -25.24
C GLY A 634 -23.55 -51.61 -25.98
N ASN A 635 -24.70 -51.26 -25.39
CA ASN A 635 -25.70 -50.37 -26.00
C ASN A 635 -25.28 -48.91 -25.84
N VAL A 636 -25.40 -48.10 -26.90
CA VAL A 636 -25.16 -46.66 -26.84
C VAL A 636 -26.20 -45.98 -25.92
N ILE A 637 -25.76 -45.26 -24.89
CA ILE A 637 -26.64 -44.67 -23.87
C ILE A 637 -26.95 -43.20 -24.08
N GLY A 638 -26.21 -42.51 -24.95
CA GLY A 638 -26.37 -41.08 -25.18
C GLY A 638 -26.45 -40.73 -26.69
N ASN A 639 -26.32 -39.44 -26.97
CA ASN A 639 -26.31 -38.92 -28.33
C ASN A 639 -25.17 -37.89 -28.51
N SER A 640 -24.98 -37.40 -29.73
CA SER A 640 -23.91 -36.45 -30.06
C SER A 640 -23.98 -35.09 -29.36
N ARG A 641 -25.02 -34.80 -28.57
CA ARG A 641 -25.26 -33.58 -27.82
C ARG A 641 -25.10 -33.76 -26.30
N GLN A 642 -24.60 -34.94 -25.88
CA GLN A 642 -24.39 -35.29 -24.48
C GLN A 642 -22.95 -35.67 -24.24
N TRP A 643 -22.36 -35.27 -23.09
CA TRP A 643 -21.00 -35.63 -22.69
C TRP A 643 -21.00 -36.28 -21.32
N TYR A 644 -20.32 -37.39 -21.24
CA TYR A 644 -20.26 -38.25 -20.07
C TYR A 644 -18.83 -38.33 -19.53
N LEU A 645 -18.72 -38.37 -18.20
CA LEU A 645 -17.52 -38.81 -17.51
C LEU A 645 -17.54 -40.34 -17.45
N THR A 646 -16.57 -40.98 -18.10
CA THR A 646 -16.48 -42.45 -18.17
C THR A 646 -15.35 -43.01 -17.30
N HIS A 647 -14.34 -42.21 -17.02
CA HIS A 647 -13.18 -42.60 -16.23
C HIS A 647 -12.43 -41.38 -15.68
N VAL A 648 -11.73 -41.57 -14.53
CA VAL A 648 -10.81 -40.58 -13.98
C VAL A 648 -9.48 -41.22 -13.61
N LEU A 649 -8.39 -40.78 -14.21
CA LEU A 649 -7.04 -41.16 -13.81
C LEU A 649 -6.57 -40.31 -12.66
N LYS A 650 -5.92 -40.93 -11.66
CA LYS A 650 -5.38 -40.31 -10.49
C LYS A 650 -3.86 -40.41 -10.52
N ALA A 651 -3.16 -39.30 -10.49
CA ALA A 651 -1.70 -39.22 -10.49
C ALA A 651 -1.20 -38.29 -9.39
N ILE A 652 0.02 -38.53 -8.89
CA ILE A 652 0.67 -37.66 -7.91
C ILE A 652 0.91 -36.30 -8.54
N ASN A 653 0.51 -35.22 -7.88
CA ASN A 653 0.71 -33.85 -8.36
C ASN A 653 2.17 -33.40 -8.23
N ASN A 654 2.50 -32.29 -8.88
CA ASN A 654 3.85 -31.77 -8.95
C ASN A 654 4.41 -31.35 -7.59
N ASP A 655 3.58 -30.76 -6.70
CA ASP A 655 4.02 -30.36 -5.36
C ASP A 655 4.32 -31.57 -4.47
N THR A 656 3.53 -32.63 -4.56
CA THR A 656 3.75 -33.90 -3.86
C THR A 656 5.00 -34.61 -4.37
N LYS A 657 5.28 -34.58 -5.69
CA LYS A 657 6.52 -35.15 -6.26
C LYS A 657 7.76 -34.55 -5.62
N VAL A 658 7.79 -33.24 -5.38
CA VAL A 658 8.93 -32.57 -4.74
C VAL A 658 9.20 -33.10 -3.33
N LEU A 659 8.16 -33.42 -2.55
CA LEU A 659 8.32 -34.02 -1.22
C LEU A 659 8.94 -35.43 -1.31
N LEU A 660 8.58 -36.20 -2.34
CA LEU A 660 9.16 -37.51 -2.62
C LEU A 660 10.60 -37.40 -3.10
N GLU A 661 10.90 -36.49 -4.02
CA GLU A 661 12.25 -36.20 -4.54
C GLU A 661 13.18 -35.71 -3.42
N GLY A 662 12.68 -34.94 -2.46
CA GLY A 662 13.43 -34.53 -1.27
C GLY A 662 13.83 -35.71 -0.40
N SER A 663 12.97 -36.74 -0.31
CA SER A 663 13.34 -37.98 0.38
C SER A 663 14.43 -38.78 -0.36
N ASP A 664 14.42 -38.78 -1.70
CA ASP A 664 15.45 -39.40 -2.52
C ASP A 664 16.79 -38.68 -2.38
N ASN A 665 16.77 -37.37 -2.37
CA ASN A 665 17.95 -36.54 -2.17
C ASN A 665 18.59 -36.80 -0.79
N SER A 666 17.78 -36.94 0.27
CA SER A 666 18.27 -37.24 1.62
C SER A 666 19.05 -38.58 1.69
N TYR A 667 18.54 -39.62 1.01
CA TYR A 667 19.24 -40.89 0.89
C TYR A 667 20.53 -40.75 0.08
N ALA A 668 20.47 -40.05 -1.04
CA ALA A 668 21.63 -39.84 -1.90
C ALA A 668 22.75 -39.07 -1.18
N LEU A 669 22.39 -38.03 -0.40
CA LEU A 669 23.33 -37.26 0.38
C LEU A 669 23.97 -38.11 1.47
N TRP A 670 23.20 -38.94 2.21
CA TRP A 670 23.68 -39.86 3.18
C TRP A 670 24.68 -40.86 2.56
N ARG A 671 24.37 -41.46 1.41
CA ARG A 671 25.23 -42.39 0.67
C ARG A 671 26.58 -41.75 0.33
N ASN A 672 26.58 -40.46 -0.04
CA ASN A 672 27.81 -39.74 -0.38
C ASN A 672 28.67 -39.35 0.83
N THR A 673 28.17 -39.49 2.05
CA THR A 673 28.97 -39.29 3.26
C THR A 673 29.81 -40.52 3.62
N ASN A 674 29.59 -41.68 2.99
CA ASN A 674 30.34 -42.89 3.23
C ASN A 674 31.73 -42.78 2.62
N ASP A 675 32.75 -43.09 3.42
CA ASP A 675 34.17 -42.86 3.09
C ASP A 675 34.90 -44.15 2.80
N THR A 676 36.01 -44.07 2.08
CA THR A 676 37.07 -45.06 1.99
C THR A 676 38.29 -44.57 2.78
N LEU A 677 39.19 -45.46 3.13
CA LEU A 677 40.44 -45.11 3.83
C LEU A 677 41.21 -44.03 3.03
N ARG A 678 41.41 -44.23 1.73
CA ARG A 678 42.16 -43.28 0.88
C ARG A 678 41.55 -41.90 0.81
N LYS A 679 40.21 -41.79 0.82
CA LYS A 679 39.52 -40.49 0.85
C LYS A 679 39.74 -39.75 2.17
N ARG A 680 39.87 -40.48 3.28
CA ARG A 680 39.98 -39.86 4.61
C ARG A 680 41.44 -39.57 5.00
N LEU A 681 42.35 -40.47 4.78
CA LEU A 681 43.70 -40.40 5.31
C LEU A 681 44.80 -40.39 4.22
N GLY A 682 44.45 -40.48 2.94
CA GLY A 682 45.43 -40.70 1.86
C GLY A 682 46.05 -42.08 1.91
N ASP A 683 47.29 -42.24 1.53
CA ASP A 683 48.02 -43.49 1.61
C ASP A 683 48.82 -43.55 2.93
N LEU A 684 48.38 -44.38 3.87
CA LEU A 684 49.02 -44.58 5.17
C LEU A 684 50.42 -45.25 5.09
N HIS A 685 50.77 -45.84 3.98
CA HIS A 685 52.10 -46.45 3.79
C HIS A 685 53.28 -45.45 3.72
N TYR A 686 52.90 -44.13 3.63
CA TYR A 686 53.92 -43.05 3.71
C TYR A 686 54.24 -42.61 5.12
N ARG A 687 53.65 -43.21 6.15
CA ARG A 687 54.15 -43.03 7.50
C ARG A 687 55.61 -43.50 7.59
N THR A 688 56.51 -42.60 7.85
CA THR A 688 57.86 -42.94 8.17
C THR A 688 57.87 -43.62 9.53
N ASN A 689 58.39 -44.81 9.62
CA ASN A 689 58.59 -45.60 10.85
C ASN A 689 59.35 -44.84 11.95
N GLU A 690 59.71 -43.61 11.79
CA GLU A 690 60.56 -42.81 12.68
C GLU A 690 59.78 -41.90 13.63
N ILE A 691 58.46 -41.77 13.49
CA ILE A 691 57.59 -40.83 14.30
C ILE A 691 56.35 -41.61 14.75
N ASP A 692 56.34 -42.04 16.03
CA ASP A 692 55.04 -42.34 16.70
C ASP A 692 54.20 -41.04 16.82
N GLY A 693 53.70 -40.55 15.73
CA GLY A 693 53.11 -39.25 15.65
C GLY A 693 51.58 -39.27 15.58
N ASP A 694 50.99 -38.48 16.43
CA ASP A 694 49.60 -38.08 16.30
C ASP A 694 49.42 -37.27 15.01
N GLY A 695 48.23 -37.30 14.41
CA GLY A 695 47.92 -36.55 13.18
C GLY A 695 46.68 -35.73 13.27
N ILE A 696 46.74 -34.55 12.66
CA ILE A 696 45.56 -33.74 12.38
C ILE A 696 45.37 -33.64 10.86
N TRP A 697 44.16 -33.83 10.42
CA TRP A 697 43.84 -33.72 9.00
C TRP A 697 42.57 -32.93 8.75
N ALA A 698 42.53 -32.26 7.62
CA ALA A 698 41.35 -31.56 7.13
C ALA A 698 41.06 -31.98 5.69
N ARG A 699 39.79 -32.16 5.36
CA ARG A 699 39.33 -32.54 4.03
C ARG A 699 38.16 -31.68 3.57
N TYR A 700 38.18 -31.31 2.32
CA TYR A 700 37.07 -30.79 1.59
C TYR A 700 36.55 -31.86 0.60
N THR A 701 35.24 -31.99 0.54
CA THR A 701 34.55 -32.79 -0.47
C THR A 701 33.47 -31.93 -1.13
N GLY A 702 33.53 -31.74 -2.43
CA GLY A 702 32.48 -31.03 -3.18
C GLY A 702 32.10 -31.83 -4.40
N GLY A 703 30.80 -31.76 -4.77
CA GLY A 703 30.34 -32.57 -5.88
C GLY A 703 28.93 -32.26 -6.32
N LYS A 704 28.53 -33.00 -7.35
CA LYS A 704 27.16 -33.02 -7.84
C LYS A 704 26.71 -34.47 -8.05
N PHE A 705 25.49 -34.76 -7.58
CA PHE A 705 24.82 -36.01 -7.85
C PHE A 705 23.40 -35.74 -8.30
N GLY A 706 22.75 -36.72 -8.88
CA GLY A 706 21.37 -36.63 -9.32
C GLY A 706 20.76 -38.00 -9.55
N GLY A 707 19.44 -38.01 -9.58
CA GLY A 707 18.60 -39.16 -9.81
C GLY A 707 17.36 -38.79 -10.62
N SER A 708 16.38 -39.67 -10.62
CA SER A 708 15.10 -39.38 -11.26
C SER A 708 14.39 -38.22 -10.53
N GLY A 709 14.25 -37.07 -11.19
CA GLY A 709 13.52 -35.91 -10.68
C GLY A 709 14.34 -34.93 -9.84
N PHE A 710 15.63 -35.19 -9.58
CA PHE A 710 16.45 -34.23 -8.83
C PHE A 710 17.92 -34.18 -9.26
N ASP A 711 18.52 -33.03 -9.10
CA ASP A 711 19.96 -32.77 -9.14
C ASP A 711 20.39 -32.08 -7.85
N SER A 712 21.52 -32.50 -7.28
CA SER A 712 22.00 -31.91 -6.02
C SER A 712 23.50 -31.61 -6.08
N SER A 713 23.89 -30.45 -5.63
CA SER A 713 25.27 -30.04 -5.40
C SER A 713 25.53 -29.93 -3.90
N TYR A 714 26.74 -30.32 -3.47
CA TYR A 714 27.09 -30.29 -2.07
C TYR A 714 28.55 -29.89 -1.84
N ASN A 715 28.78 -29.34 -0.65
CA ASN A 715 30.11 -29.03 -0.13
C ASN A 715 30.17 -29.52 1.32
N MET A 716 31.21 -30.32 1.64
CA MET A 716 31.46 -30.90 2.98
C MET A 716 32.88 -30.60 3.41
N TYR A 717 33.06 -30.29 4.67
CA TYR A 717 34.33 -30.05 5.34
C TYR A 717 34.45 -30.99 6.51
N GLN A 718 35.55 -31.68 6.57
CA GLN A 718 35.85 -32.65 7.62
C GLN A 718 37.17 -32.28 8.31
N LEU A 719 37.19 -32.37 9.62
CA LEU A 719 38.36 -32.16 10.46
C LEU A 719 38.52 -33.38 11.36
N GLY A 720 39.69 -34.03 11.33
CA GLY A 720 39.98 -35.21 12.13
C GLY A 720 41.27 -35.12 12.86
N TYR A 721 41.32 -35.91 13.95
CA TYR A 721 42.52 -36.20 14.73
C TYR A 721 42.64 -37.68 14.88
N ASP A 722 43.85 -38.21 14.70
CA ASP A 722 44.14 -39.59 14.98
C ASP A 722 45.47 -39.78 15.74
N LYS A 723 45.49 -40.83 16.49
CA LYS A 723 46.61 -41.25 17.28
C LYS A 723 47.16 -42.58 16.77
N ALA A 724 48.45 -42.66 16.53
CA ALA A 724 49.16 -43.91 16.31
C ALA A 724 49.43 -44.57 17.65
N ASP A 725 48.79 -45.72 17.88
CA ASP A 725 49.05 -46.56 19.08
C ASP A 725 50.34 -47.31 18.93
N ASN A 726 50.64 -47.70 17.70
CA ASN A 726 51.91 -48.34 17.31
C ASN A 726 52.11 -48.20 15.79
N ALA A 727 53.21 -48.72 15.23
CA ALA A 727 53.49 -48.64 13.80
C ALA A 727 52.44 -49.26 12.90
N LYS A 728 51.47 -50.04 13.44
CA LYS A 728 50.45 -50.81 12.71
C LYS A 728 49.03 -50.42 13.04
N SER A 729 48.80 -49.64 14.08
CA SER A 729 47.42 -49.31 14.53
C SER A 729 47.24 -47.84 14.75
N THR A 730 46.15 -47.29 14.18
CA THR A 730 45.77 -45.88 14.27
C THR A 730 44.31 -45.79 14.66
N TYR A 731 43.98 -44.95 15.64
CA TYR A 731 42.61 -44.67 16.09
C TYR A 731 42.37 -43.17 16.01
N GLY A 732 41.19 -42.78 15.55
CA GLY A 732 40.88 -41.37 15.40
C GLY A 732 39.42 -41.06 15.48
N PHE A 733 39.14 -39.76 15.49
CA PHE A 733 37.79 -39.21 15.35
C PHE A 733 37.78 -38.07 14.34
N ALA A 734 36.62 -37.83 13.74
CA ALA A 734 36.44 -36.69 12.84
C ALA A 734 35.08 -36.05 13.02
N LEU A 735 35.04 -34.75 12.82
CA LEU A 735 33.83 -33.94 12.71
C LEU A 735 33.64 -33.49 11.28
N GLU A 736 32.40 -33.51 10.81
CA GLU A 736 32.05 -33.14 9.46
C GLU A 736 30.90 -32.17 9.47
N SER A 737 30.99 -31.14 8.64
CA SER A 737 29.92 -30.18 8.37
C SER A 737 29.77 -30.01 6.87
N GLY A 738 28.53 -30.06 6.39
CA GLY A 738 28.21 -29.93 4.97
C GLY A 738 26.97 -29.13 4.69
N THR A 739 26.87 -28.65 3.44
CA THR A 739 25.70 -28.01 2.89
C THR A 739 25.42 -28.57 1.50
N GLY A 740 24.14 -28.80 1.19
CA GLY A 740 23.64 -29.21 -0.10
C GLY A 740 22.60 -28.26 -0.65
N HIS A 741 22.52 -28.19 -1.97
CA HIS A 741 21.43 -27.54 -2.70
C HIS A 741 20.92 -28.50 -3.73
N ALA A 742 19.63 -28.79 -3.67
CA ALA A 742 18.94 -29.67 -4.59
C ALA A 742 17.97 -28.87 -5.47
N ASP A 743 17.99 -29.17 -6.76
CA ASP A 743 16.99 -28.75 -7.73
C ASP A 743 16.10 -29.96 -8.02
N TYR A 744 14.81 -29.84 -7.72
CA TYR A 744 13.79 -30.84 -7.97
C TYR A 744 13.02 -30.52 -9.26
N SER A 745 12.26 -31.48 -9.80
CA SER A 745 11.47 -31.31 -11.02
C SER A 745 10.57 -30.06 -10.96
N PHE A 746 9.98 -29.77 -9.79
CA PHE A 746 9.08 -28.63 -9.56
C PHE A 746 9.37 -27.93 -8.24
N GLY A 747 10.64 -27.84 -7.85
CA GLY A 747 11.01 -27.26 -6.55
C GLY A 747 12.50 -27.15 -6.32
N SER A 748 12.84 -26.82 -5.09
CA SER A 748 14.24 -26.80 -4.63
C SER A 748 14.39 -27.25 -3.19
N GLY A 749 15.58 -27.71 -2.83
CA GLY A 749 15.94 -28.13 -1.49
C GLY A 749 17.24 -27.54 -1.01
N LYS A 750 17.37 -27.46 0.31
CA LYS A 750 18.61 -27.09 0.97
C LYS A 750 18.85 -28.01 2.15
N ASP A 751 20.03 -28.62 2.16
CA ASP A 751 20.44 -29.54 3.20
C ASP A 751 21.58 -28.97 4.02
N LYS A 752 21.59 -29.26 5.30
CA LYS A 752 22.72 -29.07 6.21
C LYS A 752 23.05 -30.40 6.87
N LEU A 753 24.29 -30.76 6.86
CA LEU A 753 24.80 -31.96 7.51
C LEU A 753 25.72 -31.55 8.65
N PHE A 754 25.61 -32.26 9.77
CA PHE A 754 26.62 -32.32 10.80
C PHE A 754 26.81 -33.77 11.23
N SER A 755 28.04 -34.27 11.22
CA SER A 755 28.34 -35.64 11.64
C SER A 755 29.65 -35.76 12.43
N GLY A 756 29.73 -36.82 13.23
CA GLY A 756 30.92 -37.24 13.90
C GLY A 756 31.21 -38.70 13.60
N SER A 757 32.49 -39.06 13.48
CA SER A 757 32.92 -40.43 13.27
C SER A 757 34.10 -40.80 14.17
N PHE A 758 34.13 -42.10 14.55
CA PHE A 758 35.28 -42.75 15.16
C PHE A 758 35.79 -43.81 14.19
N TYR A 759 37.09 -43.98 14.11
CA TYR A 759 37.70 -44.95 13.23
C TYR A 759 38.93 -45.61 13.83
N GLY A 760 39.22 -46.82 13.34
CA GLY A 760 40.45 -47.54 13.62
C GLY A 760 40.95 -48.17 12.34
N THR A 761 42.26 -48.02 12.08
CA THR A 761 42.95 -48.60 10.93
C THR A 761 44.13 -49.43 11.41
N TRP A 762 44.21 -50.65 10.90
CA TRP A 762 45.31 -51.60 11.17
C TRP A 762 46.00 -51.95 9.86
N THR A 763 47.33 -51.86 9.85
CA THR A 763 48.16 -52.17 8.68
C THR A 763 49.05 -53.42 8.94
N GLY A 764 49.20 -54.28 7.95
CA GLY A 764 50.05 -55.46 7.96
C GLY A 764 51.36 -55.16 7.27
N ASP A 765 52.41 -55.99 7.66
CA ASP A 765 53.75 -55.93 7.05
C ASP A 765 53.70 -56.32 5.54
N ASP A 766 52.69 -57.04 5.14
CA ASP A 766 52.48 -57.50 3.79
C ASP A 766 51.71 -56.53 2.85
N GLY A 767 51.61 -55.29 3.29
CA GLY A 767 50.85 -54.21 2.58
C GLY A 767 49.35 -54.31 2.72
N SER A 768 48.81 -55.19 3.58
CA SER A 768 47.39 -55.25 3.86
C SER A 768 46.96 -54.17 4.87
N TYR A 769 45.68 -53.78 4.83
CA TYR A 769 45.06 -52.95 5.85
C TYR A 769 43.63 -53.36 6.12
N THR A 770 43.16 -53.07 7.32
CA THR A 770 41.76 -53.13 7.71
C THR A 770 41.36 -51.78 8.29
N ASP A 771 40.28 -51.18 7.81
CA ASP A 771 39.76 -49.91 8.30
C ASP A 771 38.31 -50.08 8.75
N VAL A 772 38.02 -49.62 9.96
CA VAL A 772 36.65 -49.65 10.53
C VAL A 772 36.27 -48.24 10.91
N VAL A 773 35.11 -47.81 10.46
CA VAL A 773 34.55 -46.48 10.74
C VAL A 773 33.14 -46.61 11.30
N ALA A 774 32.85 -45.95 12.42
CA ALA A 774 31.53 -45.76 12.96
C ALA A 774 31.16 -44.26 12.87
N LYS A 775 30.05 -43.93 12.22
CA LYS A 775 29.61 -42.54 11.99
C LYS A 775 28.20 -42.32 12.51
N ILE A 776 27.96 -41.16 13.11
CA ILE A 776 26.66 -40.66 13.47
C ILE A 776 26.49 -39.25 12.89
N GLY A 777 25.32 -38.94 12.31
CA GLY A 777 25.07 -37.63 11.73
C GLY A 777 23.61 -37.21 11.81
N GLN A 778 23.39 -35.93 11.57
CA GLN A 778 22.08 -35.33 11.43
C GLN A 778 22.04 -34.49 10.16
N PHE A 779 20.95 -34.67 9.42
CA PHE A 779 20.61 -33.84 8.26
C PHE A 779 19.43 -32.96 8.62
N ASP A 780 19.54 -31.67 8.35
CA ASP A 780 18.45 -30.70 8.40
C ASP A 780 18.12 -30.32 6.95
N THR A 781 16.91 -30.64 6.51
CA THR A 781 16.47 -30.47 5.12
C THR A 781 15.33 -29.47 5.04
N ASP A 782 15.45 -28.47 4.18
CA ASP A 782 14.42 -27.52 3.81
C ASP A 782 13.99 -27.79 2.35
N ILE A 783 12.68 -27.89 2.08
CA ILE A 783 12.11 -28.14 0.75
C ILE A 783 11.14 -27.04 0.39
N LYS A 784 11.11 -26.66 -0.89
CA LYS A 784 10.13 -25.75 -1.46
C LYS A 784 9.62 -26.29 -2.79
N SER A 785 8.31 -26.38 -2.95
CA SER A 785 7.69 -26.69 -4.23
C SER A 785 7.24 -25.43 -4.96
N TYR A 786 7.09 -25.53 -6.30
CA TYR A 786 6.71 -24.46 -7.22
C TYR A 786 5.61 -24.92 -8.19
N GLY A 787 4.83 -25.93 -7.82
CA GLY A 787 3.69 -26.41 -8.60
C GLY A 787 2.48 -25.48 -8.46
N ASP A 788 1.29 -26.01 -8.74
CA ASP A 788 0.04 -25.24 -8.72
C ASP A 788 -0.34 -24.76 -7.31
N TYR A 789 0.11 -25.48 -6.27
CA TYR A 789 -0.11 -25.15 -4.86
C TYR A 789 1.23 -25.15 -4.10
N PRO A 790 2.07 -24.13 -4.29
CA PRO A 790 3.40 -24.10 -3.71
C PRO A 790 3.38 -24.32 -2.20
N ASP A 791 4.31 -25.18 -1.73
CA ASP A 791 4.39 -25.60 -0.34
C ASP A 791 5.85 -25.56 0.16
N LYS A 792 6.02 -25.61 1.48
CA LYS A 792 7.32 -25.65 2.12
C LYS A 792 7.30 -26.67 3.23
N ALA A 793 8.45 -27.31 3.42
CA ALA A 793 8.66 -28.25 4.49
C ALA A 793 10.08 -28.15 5.03
N SER A 794 10.22 -28.44 6.31
CA SER A 794 11.52 -28.58 6.96
C SER A 794 11.49 -29.81 7.88
N TYR A 795 12.51 -30.65 7.80
CA TYR A 795 12.60 -31.84 8.62
C TYR A 795 14.05 -32.21 8.97
N LYS A 796 14.19 -33.12 9.95
CA LYS A 796 15.48 -33.61 10.42
C LYS A 796 15.53 -35.11 10.35
N ASN A 797 16.65 -35.65 9.81
CA ASN A 797 16.96 -37.06 9.82
C ASN A 797 18.24 -37.33 10.62
N ARG A 798 18.23 -38.39 11.39
CA ARG A 798 19.47 -38.93 12.00
C ARG A 798 19.98 -40.10 11.17
N ALA A 799 21.28 -40.17 11.00
CA ALA A 799 21.92 -41.23 10.25
C ALA A 799 23.04 -41.90 11.07
N TYR A 800 23.15 -43.20 10.92
CA TYR A 800 24.17 -44.02 11.58
C TYR A 800 24.76 -44.92 10.53
N SER A 801 26.10 -45.15 10.60
CA SER A 801 26.74 -46.16 9.76
C SER A 801 27.95 -46.76 10.46
N VAL A 802 28.23 -48.01 10.10
CA VAL A 802 29.47 -48.69 10.40
C VAL A 802 29.98 -49.28 9.10
N SER A 803 31.22 -49.04 8.76
CA SER A 803 31.89 -49.66 7.61
C SER A 803 33.14 -50.40 8.02
N ILE A 804 33.43 -51.47 7.30
CA ILE A 804 34.65 -52.20 7.34
C ILE A 804 35.22 -52.31 5.93
N GLU A 805 36.47 -51.87 5.77
CA GLU A 805 37.22 -51.94 4.52
C GLU A 805 38.47 -52.79 4.73
N TYR A 806 38.73 -53.68 3.79
CA TYR A 806 39.99 -54.43 3.70
C TYR A 806 40.61 -54.17 2.34
N GLY A 807 41.90 -53.85 2.33
CA GLY A 807 42.69 -53.74 1.10
C GLY A 807 44.13 -54.26 1.28
N LYS A 808 44.77 -54.52 0.18
CA LYS A 808 46.15 -54.93 0.16
C LYS A 808 46.90 -54.29 -0.98
N THR A 809 47.91 -53.47 -0.66
CA THR A 809 48.79 -52.91 -1.68
C THR A 809 49.79 -53.99 -2.12
N ILE A 810 49.78 -54.27 -3.41
CA ILE A 810 50.69 -55.24 -4.07
C ILE A 810 51.61 -54.44 -5.00
N GLU A 811 52.88 -54.37 -4.69
CA GLU A 811 53.85 -53.74 -5.58
C GLU A 811 54.19 -54.67 -6.75
N LEU A 812 53.91 -54.26 -7.95
CA LEU A 812 54.17 -55.01 -9.17
C LEU A 812 55.57 -54.79 -9.70
N SER A 813 56.22 -53.67 -9.36
CA SER A 813 57.59 -53.37 -9.74
C SER A 813 58.20 -52.30 -8.83
N GLU A 814 59.16 -52.69 -8.04
CA GLU A 814 59.95 -51.78 -7.19
C GLU A 814 60.70 -50.69 -8.01
N LYS A 815 61.18 -51.04 -9.23
CA LYS A 815 61.88 -50.05 -10.07
C LYS A 815 61.02 -48.93 -10.56
N SER A 816 59.76 -49.19 -10.93
CA SER A 816 58.82 -48.22 -11.45
C SER A 816 57.86 -47.67 -10.39
N GLY A 817 57.82 -48.26 -9.19
CA GLY A 817 56.87 -47.91 -8.14
C GLY A 817 55.39 -48.23 -8.52
N THR A 818 55.24 -49.15 -9.47
CA THR A 818 53.86 -49.52 -9.91
C THR A 818 53.20 -50.43 -8.89
N PHE A 819 52.01 -50.15 -8.50
CA PHE A 819 51.22 -50.93 -7.53
C PHE A 819 49.79 -51.16 -8.00
N VAL A 820 49.19 -52.20 -7.45
CA VAL A 820 47.73 -52.45 -7.48
C VAL A 820 47.27 -52.78 -6.07
N GLU A 821 46.09 -52.27 -5.70
CA GLU A 821 45.51 -52.44 -4.39
C GLU A 821 44.04 -52.86 -4.54
N PRO A 822 43.77 -54.18 -4.55
CA PRO A 822 42.38 -54.67 -4.45
C PRO A 822 41.79 -54.27 -3.11
N GLN A 823 40.51 -53.94 -3.14
CA GLN A 823 39.73 -53.41 -2.00
C GLN A 823 38.38 -54.11 -1.91
N LEU A 824 37.97 -54.44 -0.71
CA LEU A 824 36.65 -54.90 -0.34
C LEU A 824 36.12 -54.07 0.80
N GLN A 825 34.89 -53.55 0.71
CA GLN A 825 34.27 -52.79 1.79
C GLN A 825 32.82 -53.23 1.97
N PHE A 826 32.38 -53.28 3.21
CA PHE A 826 30.96 -53.45 3.55
C PHE A 826 30.56 -52.32 4.51
N ILE A 827 29.41 -51.70 4.22
CA ILE A 827 28.82 -50.59 4.96
C ILE A 827 27.44 -51.01 5.41
N ALA A 828 27.18 -51.01 6.72
CA ALA A 828 25.85 -51.15 7.28
C ALA A 828 25.43 -49.82 7.89
N GLY A 829 24.29 -49.31 7.52
CA GLY A 829 23.80 -48.03 7.98
C GLY A 829 22.28 -47.94 8.11
N ARG A 830 21.86 -46.91 8.77
CA ARG A 830 20.45 -46.57 8.94
C ARG A 830 20.25 -45.10 8.82
N LEU A 831 19.35 -44.66 7.93
CA LEU A 831 18.75 -43.33 7.90
C LEU A 831 17.45 -43.38 8.70
N GLY A 832 17.30 -42.56 9.73
CA GLY A 832 16.14 -42.52 10.60
C GLY A 832 14.86 -42.07 9.88
N SER A 833 13.72 -42.36 10.48
CA SER A 833 12.43 -41.81 10.02
C SER A 833 12.33 -40.31 10.28
N SER A 834 11.49 -39.63 9.51
CA SER A 834 11.11 -38.25 9.71
C SER A 834 9.60 -38.10 9.64
N GLU A 835 9.06 -37.30 10.53
CA GLU A 835 7.66 -36.89 10.49
C GLU A 835 7.59 -35.38 10.56
N TYR A 836 6.84 -34.76 9.65
CA TYR A 836 6.74 -33.32 9.57
C TYR A 836 5.41 -32.89 8.92
N THR A 837 5.03 -31.66 9.20
CA THR A 837 3.87 -31.00 8.57
C THR A 837 4.37 -29.86 7.70
N THR A 838 3.87 -29.78 6.47
CA THR A 838 4.21 -28.69 5.55
C THR A 838 3.46 -27.40 5.90
N ASP A 839 3.85 -26.25 5.33
CA ASP A 839 3.17 -24.96 5.53
C ASP A 839 1.68 -25.00 5.11
N ARG A 840 1.31 -25.89 4.16
CA ARG A 840 -0.07 -26.11 3.74
C ARG A 840 -0.84 -27.11 4.60
N GLY A 841 -0.22 -27.67 5.64
CA GLY A 841 -0.86 -28.61 6.57
C GLY A 841 -0.85 -30.07 6.09
N ASN A 842 -0.02 -30.42 5.12
CA ASN A 842 0.16 -31.82 4.71
C ASN A 842 1.09 -32.52 5.74
N ASN A 843 0.62 -33.61 6.34
CA ASN A 843 1.41 -34.44 7.23
C ASN A 843 2.17 -35.49 6.42
N VAL A 844 3.46 -35.54 6.58
CA VAL A 844 4.37 -36.45 5.85
C VAL A 844 5.17 -37.29 6.82
N TYR A 845 5.04 -38.61 6.71
CA TYR A 845 5.87 -39.58 7.37
C TYR A 845 6.77 -40.28 6.36
N VAL A 846 8.08 -40.14 6.52
CA VAL A 846 9.10 -40.84 5.75
C VAL A 846 9.71 -41.90 6.64
N GLY A 847 9.49 -43.15 6.34
CA GLY A 847 9.99 -44.28 7.12
C GLY A 847 11.53 -44.36 7.16
N GLY A 848 12.05 -44.95 8.20
CA GLY A 848 13.49 -45.18 8.30
C GLY A 848 13.97 -46.21 7.27
N LEU A 849 15.20 -46.06 6.79
CA LEU A 849 15.82 -46.90 5.77
C LEU A 849 17.02 -47.60 6.38
N ASN A 850 17.15 -48.93 6.22
CA ASN A 850 18.35 -49.70 6.48
C ASN A 850 19.10 -49.89 5.15
N SER A 851 20.39 -49.59 5.17
CA SER A 851 21.28 -49.69 4.00
C SER A 851 22.41 -50.66 4.25
N TYR A 852 22.69 -51.49 3.30
CA TYR A 852 23.79 -52.48 3.34
C TYR A 852 24.52 -52.43 2.01
N ILE A 853 25.64 -51.67 1.95
CA ILE A 853 26.38 -51.48 0.70
C ILE A 853 27.65 -52.34 0.71
N GLY A 854 27.78 -53.20 -0.30
CA GLY A 854 29.01 -53.92 -0.62
C GLY A 854 29.79 -53.21 -1.71
N ARG A 855 31.09 -53.04 -1.54
CA ARG A 855 31.98 -52.46 -2.54
C ARG A 855 33.14 -53.41 -2.82
N VAL A 856 33.38 -53.71 -4.08
CA VAL A 856 34.57 -54.41 -4.57
C VAL A 856 35.27 -53.47 -5.55
N GLY A 857 36.54 -53.22 -5.36
CA GLY A 857 37.27 -52.29 -6.19
C GLY A 857 38.77 -52.55 -6.21
N PHE A 858 39.43 -51.69 -6.94
CA PHE A 858 40.90 -51.68 -6.94
C PHE A 858 41.40 -50.26 -7.16
N VAL A 859 42.61 -50.01 -6.65
CA VAL A 859 43.43 -48.84 -6.98
C VAL A 859 44.67 -49.33 -7.73
N ALA A 860 45.03 -48.69 -8.81
CA ALA A 860 46.26 -48.97 -9.54
C ALA A 860 46.98 -47.66 -9.82
N GLY A 861 48.25 -47.60 -9.51
CA GLY A 861 49.01 -46.37 -9.62
C GLY A 861 50.51 -46.55 -9.66
N GLN A 862 51.17 -45.42 -9.60
CA GLN A 862 52.61 -45.35 -9.61
C GLN A 862 53.12 -44.45 -8.46
N LYS A 863 54.02 -44.96 -7.65
CA LYS A 863 54.66 -44.25 -6.55
C LYS A 863 56.06 -43.75 -7.00
N THR A 864 56.38 -42.49 -6.64
CA THR A 864 57.74 -41.96 -6.81
C THR A 864 58.60 -42.31 -5.61
N LYS A 865 59.93 -42.19 -5.79
CA LYS A 865 60.89 -42.41 -4.71
C LYS A 865 60.75 -41.40 -3.56
N GLU A 866 60.22 -40.25 -3.81
CA GLU A 866 59.99 -39.22 -2.83
C GLU A 866 58.65 -39.42 -2.02
N GLY A 867 57.92 -40.48 -2.35
CA GLY A 867 56.69 -40.79 -1.64
C GLY A 867 55.42 -40.10 -2.20
N ASN A 868 55.41 -39.61 -3.44
CA ASN A 868 54.20 -39.16 -4.14
C ASN A 868 53.60 -40.30 -4.94
N ASP A 869 52.30 -40.33 -5.12
CA ASP A 869 51.66 -41.25 -6.05
C ASP A 869 50.62 -40.57 -6.92
N VAL A 870 50.36 -41.19 -8.05
CA VAL A 870 49.21 -40.92 -8.89
C VAL A 870 48.55 -42.26 -9.15
N TYR A 871 47.22 -42.28 -8.98
CA TYR A 871 46.47 -43.51 -9.10
C TYR A 871 45.15 -43.35 -9.84
N PHE A 872 44.70 -44.42 -10.45
CA PHE A 872 43.37 -44.67 -10.95
C PHE A 872 42.66 -45.62 -9.97
N LYS A 873 41.35 -45.41 -9.76
CA LYS A 873 40.51 -46.28 -8.97
C LYS A 873 39.27 -46.67 -9.72
N ALA A 874 38.80 -47.93 -9.55
CA ALA A 874 37.52 -48.38 -10.03
C ALA A 874 36.86 -49.31 -9.03
N SER A 875 35.55 -49.17 -8.85
CA SER A 875 34.77 -49.97 -7.92
C SER A 875 33.41 -50.29 -8.48
N ALA A 876 32.91 -51.49 -8.14
CA ALA A 876 31.52 -51.86 -8.28
C ALA A 876 30.88 -51.87 -6.90
N LEU A 877 29.72 -51.25 -6.76
CA LEU A 877 28.96 -51.14 -5.51
C LEU A 877 27.55 -51.68 -5.71
N HIS A 878 27.04 -52.32 -4.65
CA HIS A 878 25.66 -52.82 -4.65
C HIS A 878 25.01 -52.53 -3.30
N GLU A 879 23.80 -51.94 -3.32
CA GLU A 879 22.92 -51.76 -2.16
C GLU A 879 22.02 -52.99 -2.04
N PHE A 880 22.16 -53.76 -0.97
CA PHE A 880 21.34 -54.96 -0.68
C PHE A 880 20.08 -54.65 0.13
N GLY A 881 19.93 -53.45 0.64
CA GLY A 881 18.79 -52.93 1.38
C GLY A 881 18.17 -51.71 0.71
N GLY A 882 17.87 -50.69 1.44
CA GLY A 882 17.48 -49.43 0.88
C GLY A 882 15.97 -49.18 0.70
N SER A 883 15.10 -50.05 1.27
CA SER A 883 13.67 -49.83 1.20
C SER A 883 13.14 -49.00 2.35
N ARG A 884 12.11 -48.15 2.08
CA ARG A 884 11.35 -47.43 3.09
C ARG A 884 9.93 -47.13 2.61
N ASP A 885 9.01 -47.00 3.56
CA ASP A 885 7.63 -46.57 3.30
C ASP A 885 7.48 -45.05 3.50
N ILE A 886 6.63 -44.44 2.69
CA ILE A 886 6.25 -43.04 2.79
C ILE A 886 4.74 -42.96 2.89
N HIS A 887 4.24 -42.23 3.92
CA HIS A 887 2.83 -41.99 4.13
C HIS A 887 2.60 -40.49 4.17
N MET A 888 1.64 -40.00 3.42
CA MET A 888 1.24 -38.60 3.41
C MET A 888 -0.26 -38.47 3.64
N THR A 889 -0.66 -37.47 4.42
CA THR A 889 -2.06 -37.07 4.61
C THR A 889 -2.15 -35.57 4.38
N ALA A 890 -2.89 -35.16 3.36
CA ALA A 890 -3.11 -33.76 3.07
C ALA A 890 -4.12 -33.12 4.03
N ALA A 891 -4.08 -31.78 4.13
CA ALA A 891 -5.04 -31.02 4.93
C ALA A 891 -6.50 -31.22 4.53
N ASN A 892 -6.76 -31.57 3.26
CA ASN A 892 -8.10 -31.92 2.74
C ASN A 892 -8.49 -33.39 2.98
N GLY A 893 -7.70 -34.18 3.70
CA GLY A 893 -7.95 -35.57 4.03
C GLY A 893 -7.50 -36.59 2.99
N GLU A 894 -6.90 -36.17 1.89
CA GLU A 894 -6.31 -37.08 0.91
C GLU A 894 -5.10 -37.82 1.48
N THR A 895 -4.95 -39.08 1.11
CA THR A 895 -3.85 -39.92 1.56
C THR A 895 -3.05 -40.50 0.41
N LEU A 896 -1.75 -40.67 0.64
CA LEU A 896 -0.81 -41.39 -0.23
C LEU A 896 0.04 -42.31 0.64
N SER A 897 0.11 -43.59 0.23
CA SER A 897 1.03 -44.58 0.82
C SER A 897 1.81 -45.23 -0.30
N MET A 898 3.12 -45.24 -0.19
CA MET A 898 3.98 -45.89 -1.18
C MET A 898 5.26 -46.39 -0.52
N SER A 899 5.86 -47.40 -1.13
CA SER A 899 7.19 -47.87 -0.76
C SER A 899 8.18 -47.49 -1.83
N LYS A 900 9.36 -47.03 -1.41
CA LYS A 900 10.50 -46.80 -2.28
C LYS A 900 11.60 -47.80 -1.99
N ASP A 901 12.26 -48.31 -3.05
CA ASP A 901 13.39 -49.21 -2.98
C ASP A 901 14.56 -48.60 -3.72
N TYR A 902 15.71 -48.50 -3.04
CA TYR A 902 16.96 -47.98 -3.58
C TYR A 902 17.98 -49.11 -3.77
N SER A 903 17.57 -50.40 -3.75
CA SER A 903 18.46 -51.52 -4.06
C SER A 903 18.94 -51.41 -5.50
N ASP A 904 20.23 -51.25 -5.71
CA ASP A 904 20.79 -50.87 -7.00
C ASP A 904 22.25 -51.23 -7.11
N THR A 905 22.78 -51.36 -8.34
CA THR A 905 24.20 -51.61 -8.63
C THR A 905 24.74 -50.44 -9.46
N TRP A 906 25.87 -49.86 -8.98
CA TRP A 906 26.55 -48.81 -9.72
C TRP A 906 28.06 -48.99 -9.72
N PHE A 907 28.71 -48.28 -10.62
CA PHE A 907 30.15 -48.27 -10.78
C PHE A 907 30.72 -46.91 -10.48
N GLU A 908 31.88 -46.86 -9.81
CA GLU A 908 32.63 -45.64 -9.56
C GLU A 908 34.00 -45.72 -10.19
N VAL A 909 34.43 -44.63 -10.85
CA VAL A 909 35.78 -44.47 -11.35
C VAL A 909 36.37 -43.16 -10.89
N GLY A 910 37.66 -43.10 -10.68
CA GLY A 910 38.33 -41.86 -10.30
C GLY A 910 39.84 -41.89 -10.52
N ILE A 911 40.39 -40.71 -10.49
CA ILE A 911 41.86 -40.49 -10.49
C ILE A 911 42.22 -39.65 -9.27
N GLY A 912 43.39 -39.94 -8.69
CA GLY A 912 43.82 -39.22 -7.52
C GLY A 912 45.32 -39.18 -7.37
N THR A 913 45.77 -38.45 -6.36
CA THR A 913 47.20 -38.30 -6.04
C THR A 913 47.38 -38.13 -4.53
N ASN A 914 48.48 -38.63 -4.02
CA ASN A 914 49.04 -38.28 -2.73
C ASN A 914 50.37 -37.56 -2.95
N ILE A 915 50.58 -36.43 -2.32
CA ILE A 915 51.77 -35.59 -2.46
C ILE A 915 52.36 -35.34 -1.07
N LYS A 916 53.59 -35.77 -0.87
CA LYS A 916 54.33 -35.47 0.33
C LYS A 916 54.86 -34.04 0.28
N LEU A 917 54.30 -33.17 1.11
CA LEU A 917 54.67 -31.75 1.15
C LEU A 917 55.90 -31.51 2.03
N SER A 918 56.06 -32.32 3.07
CA SER A 918 57.20 -32.29 3.97
C SER A 918 57.38 -33.65 4.66
N LYS A 919 58.32 -33.77 5.61
CA LYS A 919 58.48 -35.01 6.41
C LYS A 919 57.24 -35.34 7.25
N VAL A 920 56.43 -34.33 7.58
CA VAL A 920 55.29 -34.45 8.51
C VAL A 920 53.97 -33.94 7.87
N SER A 921 53.91 -33.65 6.58
CA SER A 921 52.70 -33.17 5.95
C SER A 921 52.47 -33.75 4.56
N TYR A 922 51.24 -34.07 4.30
CA TYR A 922 50.78 -34.70 3.07
C TYR A 922 49.54 -33.94 2.51
N PHE A 923 49.48 -33.86 1.20
CA PHE A 923 48.27 -33.50 0.46
C PHE A 923 47.76 -34.74 -0.25
N TYR A 924 46.46 -34.93 -0.25
CA TYR A 924 45.81 -35.99 -1.02
C TYR A 924 44.52 -35.44 -1.67
N GLY A 925 44.25 -35.96 -2.85
CA GLY A 925 43.05 -35.53 -3.56
C GLY A 925 42.69 -36.47 -4.69
N ASP A 926 41.38 -36.47 -5.03
CA ASP A 926 40.89 -37.27 -6.12
C ASP A 926 39.65 -36.64 -6.74
N ILE A 927 39.36 -37.04 -7.96
CA ILE A 927 38.13 -36.72 -8.70
C ILE A 927 37.45 -38.03 -9.03
N GLU A 928 36.15 -38.12 -8.79
CA GLU A 928 35.31 -39.31 -9.01
C GLU A 928 34.07 -39.02 -9.82
N ARG A 929 33.58 -40.07 -10.49
CA ARG A 929 32.26 -40.13 -11.13
C ARG A 929 31.67 -41.54 -10.95
N SER A 930 30.29 -41.60 -10.82
CA SER A 930 29.62 -42.90 -10.88
C SER A 930 28.68 -42.99 -12.09
N PHE A 931 28.32 -44.19 -12.44
CA PHE A 931 27.40 -44.51 -13.55
C PHE A 931 26.72 -45.85 -13.35
N GLY A 932 25.58 -46.08 -14.01
CA GLY A 932 24.87 -47.35 -14.02
C GLY A 932 23.82 -47.52 -12.96
N GLY A 933 23.68 -46.56 -11.99
CA GLY A 933 22.62 -46.61 -10.97
C GLY A 933 21.55 -45.55 -11.18
N GLU A 934 20.44 -45.67 -10.44
CA GLU A 934 19.35 -44.67 -10.43
C GLU A 934 19.80 -43.34 -9.89
N ILE A 935 20.75 -43.33 -8.94
CA ILE A 935 21.39 -42.15 -8.38
C ILE A 935 22.84 -42.14 -8.77
N GLU A 936 23.24 -41.18 -9.58
CA GLU A 936 24.61 -41.06 -10.08
C GLU A 936 25.34 -39.88 -9.48
N LYS A 937 26.59 -40.12 -9.09
CA LYS A 937 27.56 -39.07 -8.79
C LYS A 937 28.09 -38.52 -10.10
N LYS A 938 27.61 -37.33 -10.52
CA LYS A 938 28.01 -36.69 -11.77
C LYS A 938 29.48 -36.29 -11.77
N TRP A 939 29.94 -35.81 -10.63
CA TRP A 939 31.35 -35.59 -10.29
C TRP A 939 31.49 -35.37 -8.78
N GLN A 940 32.62 -35.69 -8.24
CA GLN A 940 33.03 -35.36 -6.88
C GLN A 940 34.54 -35.08 -6.87
N VAL A 941 34.94 -34.03 -6.16
CA VAL A 941 36.34 -33.72 -5.86
C VAL A 941 36.52 -33.83 -4.37
N ASN A 942 37.56 -34.56 -3.97
CA ASN A 942 38.07 -34.61 -2.62
C ASN A 942 39.45 -33.97 -2.59
N ALA A 943 39.75 -33.16 -1.58
CA ALA A 943 41.07 -32.59 -1.34
C ALA A 943 41.31 -32.51 0.17
N GLY A 944 42.41 -33.08 0.60
CA GLY A 944 42.76 -33.13 2.02
C GLY A 944 44.23 -32.84 2.28
N VAL A 945 44.47 -32.40 3.49
CA VAL A 945 45.83 -32.21 4.02
C VAL A 945 45.93 -32.89 5.37
N ARG A 946 47.06 -33.50 5.65
CA ARG A 946 47.37 -34.14 6.89
C ARG A 946 48.70 -33.63 7.43
N PHE A 947 48.78 -33.42 8.73
CA PHE A 947 49.95 -33.02 9.48
C PHE A 947 50.18 -34.01 10.60
N GLU A 948 51.40 -34.53 10.71
CA GLU A 948 51.87 -35.46 11.76
C GLU A 948 52.78 -34.71 12.72
N PHE A 949 52.72 -35.01 14.04
CA PHE A 949 53.55 -34.35 15.05
C PHE A 949 53.81 -35.26 16.24
#